data_4b0bf1af8b2016604bf6e3be1d8d6d7e
#
_entry.id   4b0bf1af8b2016604bf6e3be1d8d6d7e
#
_cell.length_a   1.000
_cell.length_b   1.000
_cell.length_c   1.000
_cell.angle_alpha   90.00
_cell.angle_beta   90.00
_cell.angle_gamma   90.00
#
_symmetry.space_group_name_H-M   'P 1'
#
loop_
_entity.id
_entity.type
_entity.pdbx_description
1 polymer ?
#
loop_
_entity_poly.entity_id
_entity_poly.type
_entity_poly.pdbx_seq_one_letter_code
_entity_poly.pdbx_strand_id
1 'polypeptide(L)'
;MSSFLQDLRFGVRTLRKTPGFTAVAVAVLALGIGANSAMFTIVNALLFKPLAGRADELVGVYSHDRTKPDSYRAFSYPEYLDIRDGSNVFDGLLAHNFAMVGVPEGDATRQTFADVVSSNFFDAVGVHLAAGRTFTREEERPGAHIPVAIVAYDHASLLGQTTKINTIDFTVVGVVPRGFTGTMALVSPEVWLPLGMHDVVVNDVFKRKATGLDDRTNHSLVLAGRLRDEVSAQSATARLDALSHQLEAAYPAENRNQLLTISPLPRSSTSTSPQTDSGIDVAGALLMALATVVLLIACLNIANMLLARGVARRKEIAIRLAVGGARRRLIRQLLTEGLLLAGAGAAGGLVLAFWTTRALVQSLQNVMPISVQFDPKPDAVVTAVTTAFAFGATLLFGLGPALKLSRTDVVTDLKEAGNDGGVLGKRFSARNVMVVGQIALSLMLLASGGLFARGALKAAAANPGFSYSQELLVTIDPSLVQYTEPRGRESHRSALARIRALPGIASASLASSVPFGDFHEGRPVERLGGGAERPVEAVLRIVGSEYFRTLNLPMLRGREFTADEEESPQAPRVVVIDERLARRLFGDEDPLGQSIRFQDGEELQAQFDTQPMQVVGIAPPIRDELFDREAGPAIYLPSGRAYRAMTNIHVRLAQPGTDATALASIRQALRSLDPRLPVISATTMAAFHDRSIELWAVRAGGRLFLLFGVLALALAVVGLYGVKSYVVSQRTREIGVRMALGADRTDVLRMMLKEGAVLAGVGIAIGLPLAAGLGRLLSSMLYDVKPLDPIVFASAPALLALAALLATWIPARRATKVSPLSALRS
;
A
#
# COMPACT_ATOMS: atom_id res chain seq x y z
N MET A 1 22.98 -43.34 -1.19
CA MET A 1 23.10 -42.20 -2.16
C MET A 1 22.92 -42.63 -3.61
N SER A 2 23.34 -43.78 -4.07
CA SER A 2 23.24 -44.23 -5.47
C SER A 2 21.79 -44.33 -6.02
N SER A 3 20.82 -44.75 -5.20
CA SER A 3 19.43 -44.93 -5.66
C SER A 3 18.65 -43.62 -5.87
N PHE A 4 18.94 -42.56 -5.11
CA PHE A 4 18.32 -41.25 -5.27
C PHE A 4 18.84 -40.54 -6.55
N LEU A 5 20.12 -40.60 -6.82
CA LEU A 5 20.71 -40.07 -8.06
C LEU A 5 20.15 -40.75 -9.30
N GLN A 6 19.88 -42.07 -9.21
CA GLN A 6 19.22 -42.80 -10.30
C GLN A 6 17.78 -42.33 -10.51
N ASP A 7 17.01 -42.11 -9.44
CA ASP A 7 15.64 -41.58 -9.53
C ASP A 7 15.64 -40.17 -10.12
N LEU A 8 16.63 -39.32 -9.75
CA LEU A 8 16.76 -37.95 -10.29
C LEU A 8 17.06 -37.98 -11.80
N ARG A 9 18.07 -38.80 -12.23
CA ARG A 9 18.37 -38.95 -13.67
C ARG A 9 17.20 -39.50 -14.46
N PHE A 10 16.47 -40.44 -13.88
CA PHE A 10 15.27 -40.99 -14.49
C PHE A 10 14.18 -39.93 -14.64
N GLY A 11 13.91 -39.13 -13.58
CA GLY A 11 12.96 -38.04 -13.58
C GLY A 11 13.25 -36.99 -14.66
N VAL A 12 14.52 -36.53 -14.73
CA VAL A 12 14.97 -35.56 -15.76
C VAL A 12 14.77 -36.13 -17.18
N ARG A 13 15.15 -37.39 -17.41
CA ARG A 13 14.97 -38.04 -18.73
C ARG A 13 13.49 -38.19 -19.11
N THR A 14 12.64 -38.47 -18.12
CA THR A 14 11.19 -38.60 -18.31
C THR A 14 10.54 -37.26 -18.64
N LEU A 15 10.93 -36.18 -17.96
CA LEU A 15 10.43 -34.83 -18.20
C LEU A 15 10.89 -34.29 -19.56
N ARG A 16 12.13 -34.59 -19.98
CA ARG A 16 12.64 -34.22 -21.32
C ARG A 16 11.91 -34.92 -22.47
N LYS A 17 11.40 -36.15 -22.25
CA LYS A 17 10.64 -36.90 -23.26
C LYS A 17 9.21 -36.31 -23.50
N THR A 18 8.72 -35.48 -22.59
CA THR A 18 7.39 -34.88 -22.69
C THR A 18 7.48 -33.36 -22.49
N PRO A 19 8.08 -32.63 -23.44
CA PRO A 19 8.42 -31.21 -23.24
C PRO A 19 7.18 -30.32 -23.08
N GLY A 20 6.11 -30.57 -23.81
CA GLY A 20 4.87 -29.79 -23.69
C GLY A 20 4.20 -29.89 -22.32
N PHE A 21 4.13 -31.11 -21.76
CA PHE A 21 3.64 -31.30 -20.38
C PHE A 21 4.54 -30.59 -19.37
N THR A 22 5.84 -30.78 -19.49
CA THR A 22 6.81 -30.19 -18.55
C THR A 22 6.75 -28.68 -18.59
N ALA A 23 6.69 -28.07 -19.77
CA ALA A 23 6.57 -26.62 -19.90
C ALA A 23 5.30 -26.06 -19.25
N VAL A 24 4.14 -26.69 -19.50
CA VAL A 24 2.88 -26.28 -18.89
C VAL A 24 2.91 -26.46 -17.38
N ALA A 25 3.39 -27.58 -16.88
CA ALA A 25 3.49 -27.86 -15.44
C ALA A 25 4.43 -26.86 -14.73
N VAL A 26 5.60 -26.60 -15.31
CA VAL A 26 6.54 -25.59 -14.76
C VAL A 26 5.95 -24.19 -14.82
N ALA A 27 5.29 -23.80 -15.90
CA ALA A 27 4.64 -22.50 -16.00
C ALA A 27 3.52 -22.31 -14.95
N VAL A 28 2.66 -23.32 -14.76
CA VAL A 28 1.60 -23.32 -13.74
C VAL A 28 2.19 -23.16 -12.34
N LEU A 29 3.24 -23.91 -12.02
CA LEU A 29 3.93 -23.81 -10.72
C LEU A 29 4.67 -22.48 -10.56
N ALA A 30 5.35 -22.02 -11.60
CA ALA A 30 6.05 -20.73 -11.57
C ALA A 30 5.08 -19.56 -11.31
N LEU A 31 3.91 -19.57 -11.94
CA LEU A 31 2.87 -18.55 -11.71
C LEU A 31 2.30 -18.63 -10.28
N GLY A 32 1.96 -19.83 -9.79
CA GLY A 32 1.40 -20.01 -8.44
C GLY A 32 2.42 -19.69 -7.34
N ILE A 33 3.63 -20.22 -7.44
CA ILE A 33 4.71 -19.98 -6.47
C ILE A 33 5.19 -18.54 -6.58
N GLY A 34 5.31 -17.99 -7.79
CA GLY A 34 5.78 -16.62 -8.03
C GLY A 34 4.84 -15.57 -7.46
N ALA A 35 3.53 -15.75 -7.61
CA ALA A 35 2.53 -14.87 -7.01
C ALA A 35 2.64 -14.86 -5.47
N ASN A 36 2.78 -16.04 -4.84
CA ASN A 36 2.97 -16.15 -3.39
C ASN A 36 4.28 -15.54 -2.92
N SER A 37 5.37 -15.79 -3.65
CA SER A 37 6.69 -15.26 -3.31
C SER A 37 6.73 -13.74 -3.44
N ALA A 38 6.09 -13.15 -4.46
CA ALA A 38 5.99 -11.71 -4.62
C ALA A 38 5.21 -11.07 -3.47
N MET A 39 4.04 -11.63 -3.12
CA MET A 39 3.24 -11.15 -1.98
C MET A 39 3.98 -11.32 -0.66
N PHE A 40 4.60 -12.48 -0.45
CA PHE A 40 5.40 -12.70 0.76
C PHE A 40 6.58 -11.74 0.85
N THR A 41 7.23 -11.39 -0.26
CA THR A 41 8.34 -10.41 -0.26
C THR A 41 7.87 -9.05 0.23
N ILE A 42 6.69 -8.59 -0.20
CA ILE A 42 6.11 -7.32 0.23
C ILE A 42 5.72 -7.37 1.72
N VAL A 43 5.00 -8.42 2.11
CA VAL A 43 4.55 -8.61 3.49
C VAL A 43 5.74 -8.78 4.44
N ASN A 44 6.77 -9.52 4.02
CA ASN A 44 8.01 -9.70 4.78
C ASN A 44 8.72 -8.35 5.01
N ALA A 45 8.81 -7.52 3.99
CA ALA A 45 9.45 -6.21 4.10
C ALA A 45 8.68 -5.25 5.03
N LEU A 46 7.35 -5.31 5.00
CA LEU A 46 6.50 -4.45 5.82
C LEU A 46 6.43 -4.92 7.29
N LEU A 47 6.25 -6.22 7.52
CA LEU A 47 5.86 -6.74 8.82
C LEU A 47 6.92 -7.58 9.53
N PHE A 48 7.76 -8.32 8.80
CA PHE A 48 8.62 -9.34 9.41
C PHE A 48 10.11 -9.06 9.30
N LYS A 49 10.55 -8.36 8.24
CA LYS A 49 11.98 -8.09 8.07
C LYS A 49 12.46 -7.18 9.20
N PRO A 50 13.42 -7.58 10.03
CA PRO A 50 13.93 -6.74 11.10
C PRO A 50 14.37 -5.39 10.55
N LEU A 51 14.02 -4.31 11.26
CA LEU A 51 14.60 -2.99 11.02
C LEU A 51 16.10 -3.07 11.33
N ALA A 52 16.88 -2.21 10.70
CA ALA A 52 18.32 -2.20 10.91
C ALA A 52 18.65 -1.90 12.38
N GLY A 53 19.64 -2.59 12.93
CA GLY A 53 20.04 -2.48 14.33
C GLY A 53 19.05 -3.18 15.27
N ARG A 54 18.57 -2.45 16.28
CA ARG A 54 17.63 -2.91 17.32
C ARG A 54 16.34 -2.05 17.33
N ALA A 55 16.00 -1.45 16.19
CA ALA A 55 14.83 -0.57 16.09
C ALA A 55 13.49 -1.27 16.42
N ASP A 56 13.40 -2.59 16.20
CA ASP A 56 12.22 -3.39 16.57
C ASP A 56 12.05 -3.54 18.11
N GLU A 57 13.06 -3.22 18.91
CA GLU A 57 13.01 -3.24 20.37
C GLU A 57 12.61 -1.89 20.98
N LEU A 58 12.42 -0.87 20.14
CA LEU A 58 12.02 0.46 20.59
C LEU A 58 10.54 0.48 20.95
N VAL A 59 10.23 1.21 22.00
CA VAL A 59 8.88 1.61 22.38
C VAL A 59 8.74 3.12 22.17
N GLY A 60 7.58 3.55 21.66
CA GLY A 60 7.21 4.95 21.61
C GLY A 60 6.84 5.45 23.00
N VAL A 61 7.27 6.68 23.32
CA VAL A 61 6.85 7.39 24.54
C VAL A 61 5.80 8.40 24.15
N TYR A 62 4.70 8.46 24.87
CA TYR A 62 3.54 9.29 24.57
C TYR A 62 3.11 10.08 25.79
N SER A 63 2.66 11.33 25.57
CA SER A 63 2.04 12.17 26.58
C SER A 63 0.60 12.45 26.21
N HIS A 64 -0.34 12.19 27.11
CA HIS A 64 -1.76 12.49 26.92
C HIS A 64 -2.37 13.15 28.15
N ASP A 65 -3.46 13.89 27.95
CA ASP A 65 -4.22 14.52 29.01
C ASP A 65 -5.07 13.49 29.74
N ARG A 66 -4.95 13.38 31.09
CA ARG A 66 -5.76 12.47 31.93
C ARG A 66 -7.25 12.74 31.82
N THR A 67 -7.64 14.00 31.56
CA THR A 67 -9.05 14.41 31.45
C THR A 67 -9.60 14.17 30.04
N LYS A 68 -8.71 14.01 29.06
CA LYS A 68 -9.00 13.77 27.63
C LYS A 68 -8.07 12.67 27.09
N PRO A 69 -8.36 11.37 27.33
CA PRO A 69 -7.43 10.27 27.03
C PRO A 69 -7.00 10.15 25.56
N ASP A 70 -7.79 10.70 24.65
CA ASP A 70 -7.50 10.70 23.20
C ASP A 70 -6.68 11.95 22.77
N SER A 71 -6.39 12.87 23.69
CA SER A 71 -5.61 14.08 23.42
C SER A 71 -4.13 13.83 23.72
N TYR A 72 -3.36 13.57 22.70
CA TYR A 72 -1.90 13.36 22.76
C TYR A 72 -1.15 14.58 22.29
N ARG A 73 0.06 14.79 22.85
CA ARG A 73 0.97 15.85 22.42
C ARG A 73 2.39 15.33 22.20
N ALA A 74 3.17 16.09 21.45
CA ALA A 74 4.61 15.91 21.30
C ALA A 74 5.36 16.38 22.57
N PHE A 75 6.68 16.26 22.56
CA PHE A 75 7.55 16.61 23.69
C PHE A 75 8.40 17.83 23.36
N SER A 76 8.75 18.61 24.38
CA SER A 76 9.79 19.60 24.29
C SER A 76 11.18 18.98 24.54
N TYR A 77 12.23 19.68 24.14
CA TYR A 77 13.60 19.21 24.39
C TYR A 77 13.95 19.16 25.91
N PRO A 78 13.54 20.12 26.74
CA PRO A 78 13.70 19.97 28.18
C PRO A 78 12.97 18.76 28.77
N GLU A 79 11.76 18.43 28.31
CA GLU A 79 11.05 17.23 28.76
C GLU A 79 11.77 15.94 28.31
N TYR A 80 12.30 15.93 27.08
CA TYR A 80 13.14 14.81 26.63
C TYR A 80 14.31 14.56 27.57
N LEU A 81 15.02 15.64 28.02
CA LEU A 81 16.12 15.52 28.97
C LEU A 81 15.64 15.02 30.33
N ASP A 82 14.52 15.54 30.84
CA ASP A 82 13.94 15.11 32.12
C ASP A 82 13.55 13.61 32.08
N ILE A 83 12.95 13.16 31.03
CA ILE A 83 12.56 11.76 30.87
C ILE A 83 13.80 10.86 30.70
N ARG A 84 14.78 11.27 29.90
CA ARG A 84 16.00 10.55 29.64
C ARG A 84 16.82 10.34 30.91
N ASP A 85 17.00 11.42 31.67
CA ASP A 85 17.91 11.45 32.83
C ASP A 85 17.20 11.08 34.14
N GLY A 86 15.87 11.32 34.26
CA GLY A 86 15.12 11.12 35.50
C GLY A 86 14.35 9.81 35.61
N SER A 87 13.94 9.18 34.50
CA SER A 87 13.02 8.03 34.54
C SER A 87 13.68 6.71 34.99
N ASN A 88 14.96 6.51 34.72
CA ASN A 88 15.64 5.22 34.86
C ASN A 88 14.93 4.04 34.17
N VAL A 89 14.16 4.32 33.11
CA VAL A 89 13.36 3.34 32.36
C VAL A 89 14.12 2.85 31.14
N PHE A 90 14.82 3.74 30.46
CA PHE A 90 15.41 3.51 29.16
C PHE A 90 16.92 3.27 29.24
N ASP A 91 17.42 2.34 28.44
CA ASP A 91 18.84 2.17 28.15
C ASP A 91 19.35 3.17 27.11
N GLY A 92 18.44 3.59 26.20
CA GLY A 92 18.63 4.67 25.24
C GLY A 92 17.28 5.28 24.89
N LEU A 93 17.10 6.54 25.23
CA LEU A 93 15.95 7.35 24.79
C LEU A 93 16.44 8.31 23.72
N LEU A 94 15.81 8.25 22.55
CA LEU A 94 16.05 9.15 21.42
C LEU A 94 14.91 10.15 21.28
N ALA A 95 15.24 11.30 20.70
CA ALA A 95 14.28 12.31 20.28
C ALA A 95 14.50 12.64 18.82
N HIS A 96 13.43 12.83 18.08
CA HIS A 96 13.51 13.23 16.69
C HIS A 96 12.31 14.04 16.22
N ASN A 97 12.47 14.73 15.10
CA ASN A 97 11.41 15.39 14.36
C ASN A 97 11.70 15.30 12.86
N PHE A 98 10.66 15.23 12.05
CA PHE A 98 10.82 15.20 10.61
C PHE A 98 10.93 16.58 9.99
N ALA A 99 11.60 16.65 8.85
CA ALA A 99 11.68 17.86 8.03
C ALA A 99 11.63 17.49 6.53
N MET A 100 10.98 18.35 5.76
CA MET A 100 11.11 18.33 4.31
C MET A 100 12.16 19.36 3.94
N VAL A 101 13.29 18.91 3.41
CA VAL A 101 14.42 19.80 3.10
C VAL A 101 14.67 19.89 1.61
N GLY A 102 15.17 21.04 1.15
CA GLY A 102 15.59 21.26 -0.21
C GLY A 102 17.03 20.82 -0.43
N VAL A 103 17.27 19.92 -1.37
CA VAL A 103 18.60 19.53 -1.82
C VAL A 103 18.79 19.91 -3.30
N PRO A 104 20.00 20.28 -3.76
CA PRO A 104 20.22 20.66 -5.15
C PRO A 104 20.08 19.44 -6.08
N GLU A 105 19.39 19.64 -7.20
CA GLU A 105 19.29 18.69 -8.30
C GLU A 105 19.50 19.41 -9.63
N GLY A 106 20.75 19.48 -10.07
CA GLY A 106 21.14 20.35 -11.19
C GLY A 106 20.89 21.83 -10.87
N ASP A 107 20.12 22.51 -11.70
CA ASP A 107 19.71 23.91 -11.49
C ASP A 107 18.41 24.07 -10.68
N ALA A 108 17.83 22.98 -10.21
CA ALA A 108 16.60 22.97 -9.42
C ALA A 108 16.87 22.56 -7.97
N THR A 109 15.90 22.84 -7.11
CA THR A 109 15.87 22.33 -5.74
C THR A 109 14.83 21.20 -5.69
N ARG A 110 15.27 20.00 -5.30
CA ARG A 110 14.39 18.87 -5.04
C ARG A 110 14.08 18.83 -3.54
N GLN A 111 12.84 18.65 -3.20
CA GLN A 111 12.45 18.40 -1.83
C GLN A 111 12.71 16.93 -1.46
N THR A 112 13.28 16.69 -0.28
CA THR A 112 13.52 15.35 0.24
C THR A 112 13.22 15.27 1.72
N PHE A 113 13.07 14.04 2.21
CA PHE A 113 12.75 13.76 3.59
C PHE A 113 14.01 13.69 4.44
N ALA A 114 14.05 14.43 5.53
CA ALA A 114 15.09 14.44 6.53
C ALA A 114 14.55 14.10 7.90
N ASP A 115 15.39 13.52 8.75
CA ASP A 115 15.10 13.27 10.16
C ASP A 115 16.07 14.09 11.03
N VAL A 116 15.52 14.93 11.90
CA VAL A 116 16.29 15.79 12.80
C VAL A 116 16.35 15.10 14.15
N VAL A 117 17.54 14.63 14.55
CA VAL A 117 17.71 13.60 15.58
C VAL A 117 18.60 14.02 16.73
N SER A 118 18.40 13.41 17.89
CA SER A 118 19.31 13.52 19.04
C SER A 118 20.65 12.84 18.75
N SER A 119 21.71 13.27 19.43
CA SER A 119 23.10 12.78 19.22
C SER A 119 23.24 11.27 19.44
N ASN A 120 22.44 10.71 20.34
CA ASN A 120 22.42 9.29 20.66
C ASN A 120 21.48 8.45 19.77
N PHE A 121 20.88 9.01 18.75
CA PHE A 121 19.88 8.35 17.90
C PHE A 121 20.39 7.01 17.35
N PHE A 122 21.55 6.99 16.71
CA PHE A 122 22.11 5.79 16.09
C PHE A 122 22.48 4.73 17.13
N ASP A 123 22.99 5.15 18.29
CA ASP A 123 23.32 4.24 19.41
C ASP A 123 22.05 3.64 20.02
N ALA A 124 20.98 4.45 20.22
CA ALA A 124 19.70 3.99 20.73
C ALA A 124 19.02 2.99 19.78
N VAL A 125 19.10 3.25 18.46
CA VAL A 125 18.64 2.33 17.42
C VAL A 125 19.55 1.10 17.29
N GLY A 126 20.77 1.16 17.83
CA GLY A 126 21.75 0.06 17.78
C GLY A 126 22.41 -0.10 16.40
N VAL A 127 22.63 1.00 15.69
CA VAL A 127 23.21 1.01 14.35
C VAL A 127 24.57 1.67 14.32
N HIS A 128 25.56 0.96 13.81
CA HIS A 128 26.86 1.53 13.52
C HIS A 128 26.90 2.11 12.11
N LEU A 129 27.44 3.31 11.97
CA LEU A 129 27.59 3.94 10.66
C LEU A 129 28.52 3.13 9.75
N ALA A 130 28.24 3.13 8.46
CA ALA A 130 29.10 2.50 7.45
C ALA A 130 30.46 3.21 7.34
N ALA A 131 30.46 4.54 7.54
CA ALA A 131 31.66 5.36 7.53
C ALA A 131 31.42 6.67 8.28
N GLY A 132 32.47 7.29 8.80
CA GLY A 132 32.40 8.57 9.51
C GLY A 132 32.05 8.43 10.99
N ARG A 133 31.37 9.44 11.57
CA ARG A 133 30.98 9.52 12.97
C ARG A 133 29.53 9.93 13.17
N THR A 134 28.97 9.63 14.33
CA THR A 134 27.67 10.12 14.78
C THR A 134 27.75 11.58 15.25
N PHE A 135 26.61 12.16 15.58
CA PHE A 135 26.53 13.51 16.11
C PHE A 135 27.06 13.59 17.55
N THR A 136 27.59 14.77 17.89
CA THR A 136 28.05 15.08 19.24
C THR A 136 26.94 15.76 20.05
N ARG A 137 27.08 15.79 21.38
CA ARG A 137 26.15 16.52 22.26
C ARG A 137 26.16 18.03 22.02
N GLU A 138 27.25 18.56 21.51
CA GLU A 138 27.34 19.99 21.16
C GLU A 138 26.51 20.29 19.91
N GLU A 139 26.55 19.40 18.91
CA GLU A 139 25.75 19.49 17.69
C GLU A 139 24.25 19.29 17.96
N GLU A 140 23.88 18.55 19.01
CA GLU A 140 22.50 18.36 19.44
C GLU A 140 21.91 19.58 20.14
N ARG A 141 22.72 20.39 20.82
CA ARG A 141 22.21 21.47 21.67
C ARG A 141 21.32 22.43 20.90
N PRO A 142 20.10 22.73 21.38
CA PRO A 142 19.22 23.70 20.73
C PRO A 142 19.95 25.02 20.41
N GLY A 143 19.79 25.52 19.19
CA GLY A 143 20.43 26.75 18.74
C GLY A 143 21.95 26.68 18.50
N ALA A 144 22.54 25.48 18.51
CA ALA A 144 23.99 25.34 18.21
C ALA A 144 24.30 25.71 16.76
N HIS A 145 23.36 25.49 15.84
CA HIS A 145 23.48 25.82 14.41
C HIS A 145 24.77 25.32 13.76
N ILE A 146 25.28 24.16 14.17
CA ILE A 146 26.44 23.51 13.60
C ILE A 146 25.96 22.67 12.39
N PRO A 147 26.25 23.07 11.14
CA PRO A 147 25.69 22.44 9.96
C PRO A 147 26.46 21.18 9.58
N VAL A 148 26.15 20.08 10.23
CA VAL A 148 26.65 18.74 9.91
C VAL A 148 25.50 17.82 9.53
N ALA A 149 25.79 16.87 8.66
CA ALA A 149 24.79 15.93 8.15
C ALA A 149 25.33 14.48 8.11
N ILE A 150 24.46 13.51 8.32
CA ILE A 150 24.70 12.11 8.04
C ILE A 150 23.78 11.73 6.88
N VAL A 151 24.32 11.06 5.86
CA VAL A 151 23.58 10.80 4.62
C VAL A 151 23.30 9.30 4.41
N ALA A 152 22.29 9.01 3.60
CA ALA A 152 21.98 7.66 3.14
C ALA A 152 23.17 7.04 2.39
N TYR A 153 23.25 5.72 2.39
CA TYR A 153 24.36 4.97 1.76
C TYR A 153 24.58 5.31 0.28
N ASP A 154 23.52 5.62 -0.45
CA ASP A 154 23.59 5.97 -1.87
C ASP A 154 24.32 7.30 -2.12
N HIS A 155 24.47 8.12 -1.08
CA HIS A 155 25.22 9.40 -1.10
C HIS A 155 26.58 9.30 -0.38
N ALA A 156 27.13 8.09 -0.22
CA ALA A 156 28.38 7.86 0.52
C ALA A 156 29.60 8.63 -0.06
N SER A 157 29.56 8.97 -1.35
CA SER A 157 30.60 9.80 -1.98
C SER A 157 30.71 11.21 -1.43
N LEU A 158 29.70 11.69 -0.72
CA LEU A 158 29.70 13.02 -0.11
C LEU A 158 30.42 13.07 1.25
N LEU A 159 30.86 11.95 1.80
CA LEU A 159 31.56 11.93 3.10
C LEU A 159 32.77 12.85 3.12
N GLY A 160 32.83 13.74 4.10
CA GLY A 160 33.87 14.77 4.24
C GLY A 160 33.72 15.96 3.30
N GLN A 161 32.69 15.95 2.45
CA GLN A 161 32.39 17.07 1.53
C GLN A 161 31.27 17.94 2.10
N THR A 162 31.10 19.11 1.48
CA THR A 162 30.01 20.04 1.80
C THR A 162 28.89 19.88 0.77
N THR A 163 27.65 19.78 1.25
CA THR A 163 26.45 19.77 0.43
C THR A 163 25.46 20.84 0.91
N LYS A 164 24.64 21.35 0.01
CA LYS A 164 23.62 22.35 0.38
C LYS A 164 22.32 21.68 0.80
N ILE A 165 21.83 22.07 1.98
CA ILE A 165 20.51 21.70 2.48
C ILE A 165 19.80 22.99 2.89
N ASN A 166 18.65 23.30 2.31
CA ASN A 166 17.95 24.57 2.52
C ASN A 166 18.87 25.80 2.30
N THR A 167 19.71 25.73 1.28
CA THR A 167 20.73 26.77 0.95
C THR A 167 21.90 26.91 1.93
N ILE A 168 21.90 26.18 3.04
CA ILE A 168 23.02 26.17 4.01
C ILE A 168 24.03 25.09 3.60
N ASP A 169 25.30 25.39 3.77
CA ASP A 169 26.39 24.45 3.51
C ASP A 169 26.59 23.50 4.70
N PHE A 170 26.24 22.24 4.54
CA PHE A 170 26.38 21.16 5.54
C PHE A 170 27.60 20.30 5.24
N THR A 171 28.42 20.03 6.23
CA THR A 171 29.50 19.06 6.14
C THR A 171 28.99 17.67 6.40
N VAL A 172 29.19 16.73 5.48
CA VAL A 172 28.78 15.34 5.65
C VAL A 172 29.79 14.63 6.55
N VAL A 173 29.37 14.28 7.76
CA VAL A 173 30.23 13.66 8.80
C VAL A 173 30.09 12.17 8.93
N GLY A 174 29.02 11.59 8.37
CA GLY A 174 28.76 10.16 8.47
C GLY A 174 27.87 9.64 7.34
N VAL A 175 27.89 8.31 7.17
CA VAL A 175 27.10 7.57 6.19
C VAL A 175 26.45 6.40 6.90
N VAL A 176 25.13 6.27 6.77
CA VAL A 176 24.41 5.13 7.34
C VAL A 176 24.67 3.83 6.57
N PRO A 177 24.50 2.66 7.17
CA PRO A 177 24.63 1.39 6.46
C PRO A 177 23.55 1.22 5.40
N ARG A 178 23.86 0.41 4.39
CA ARG A 178 22.93 0.13 3.30
C ARG A 178 21.62 -0.46 3.81
N GLY A 179 20.49 0.12 3.40
CA GLY A 179 19.15 -0.35 3.79
C GLY A 179 18.68 0.11 5.16
N PHE A 180 19.38 1.06 5.79
CA PHE A 180 18.91 1.72 6.99
C PHE A 180 17.79 2.70 6.65
N THR A 181 16.67 2.59 7.34
CA THR A 181 15.48 3.41 7.14
C THR A 181 15.08 4.27 8.36
N GLY A 182 15.91 4.26 9.40
CA GLY A 182 15.56 4.92 10.66
C GLY A 182 14.61 4.07 11.50
N THR A 183 13.58 4.69 12.06
CA THR A 183 12.57 4.07 12.93
C THR A 183 11.37 3.50 12.17
N MET A 184 11.27 3.75 10.87
CA MET A 184 10.15 3.31 10.02
C MET A 184 10.59 2.26 9.00
N ALA A 185 9.71 1.32 8.65
CA ALA A 185 9.90 0.45 7.51
C ALA A 185 9.60 1.19 6.20
N LEU A 186 10.28 0.90 5.13
CA LEU A 186 10.08 1.41 3.76
C LEU A 186 10.45 2.88 3.51
N VAL A 187 10.01 3.83 4.33
CA VAL A 187 10.31 5.25 4.15
C VAL A 187 11.64 5.55 4.82
N SER A 188 12.58 6.07 4.03
CA SER A 188 13.92 6.40 4.53
C SER A 188 14.19 7.89 4.38
N PRO A 189 14.65 8.57 5.44
CA PRO A 189 15.31 9.84 5.26
C PRO A 189 16.51 9.70 4.32
N GLU A 190 16.75 10.68 3.47
CA GLU A 190 18.00 10.76 2.70
C GLU A 190 19.11 11.37 3.54
N VAL A 191 18.71 12.16 4.55
CA VAL A 191 19.61 12.94 5.39
C VAL A 191 19.13 12.90 6.84
N TRP A 192 20.05 12.72 7.77
CA TRP A 192 19.86 12.92 9.21
C TRP A 192 20.60 14.20 9.62
N LEU A 193 19.95 15.02 10.43
CA LEU A 193 20.46 16.31 10.89
C LEU A 193 20.42 16.35 12.42
N PRO A 194 21.33 17.06 13.11
CA PRO A 194 21.28 17.15 14.57
C PRO A 194 20.16 18.09 15.04
N LEU A 195 19.59 17.83 16.22
CA LEU A 195 18.54 18.66 16.82
C LEU A 195 18.94 20.13 16.98
N GLY A 196 20.23 20.45 17.05
CA GLY A 196 20.71 21.82 17.08
C GLY A 196 20.46 22.65 15.82
N MET A 197 20.06 21.99 14.73
CA MET A 197 19.61 22.60 13.47
C MET A 197 18.09 22.71 13.33
N HIS A 198 17.31 22.22 14.30
CA HIS A 198 15.85 22.13 14.22
C HIS A 198 15.18 23.44 13.78
N ASP A 199 15.53 24.55 14.44
CA ASP A 199 14.88 25.85 14.22
C ASP A 199 15.08 26.37 12.80
N VAL A 200 16.14 25.90 12.14
CA VAL A 200 16.57 26.31 10.81
C VAL A 200 16.06 25.42 9.70
N VAL A 201 15.89 24.11 9.97
CA VAL A 201 15.60 23.13 8.91
C VAL A 201 14.19 22.58 8.94
N VAL A 202 13.50 22.62 10.08
CA VAL A 202 12.14 22.07 10.21
C VAL A 202 11.12 23.04 9.63
N ASN A 203 10.26 22.54 8.76
CA ASN A 203 9.21 23.31 8.11
C ASN A 203 8.02 23.56 9.03
N ASP A 204 7.22 24.57 8.70
CA ASP A 204 6.00 24.94 9.45
C ASP A 204 4.99 23.79 9.62
N VAL A 205 4.98 22.82 8.71
CA VAL A 205 4.12 21.62 8.79
C VAL A 205 4.51 20.74 9.98
N PHE A 206 5.80 20.64 10.29
CA PHE A 206 6.35 19.84 11.38
C PHE A 206 6.77 20.70 12.59
N LYS A 207 6.78 22.02 12.44
CA LYS A 207 7.14 22.99 13.48
C LYS A 207 5.89 23.45 14.20
N ARG A 208 5.79 23.12 15.46
CA ARG A 208 4.58 23.43 16.25
C ARG A 208 4.59 24.83 16.85
N LYS A 209 5.78 25.41 17.06
CA LYS A 209 5.97 26.75 17.61
C LYS A 209 7.12 27.49 16.94
N ALA A 210 7.04 28.83 16.93
CA ALA A 210 8.13 29.70 16.43
C ALA A 210 9.30 29.84 17.43
N THR A 211 9.15 29.38 18.68
CA THR A 211 10.18 29.41 19.74
C THR A 211 11.21 28.30 19.51
N GLY A 212 12.43 28.47 20.03
CA GLY A 212 13.48 27.46 19.96
C GLY A 212 13.12 26.18 20.74
N LEU A 213 13.86 25.10 20.50
CA LEU A 213 13.66 23.82 21.21
C LEU A 213 13.97 23.89 22.70
N ASP A 214 14.74 24.91 23.15
CA ASP A 214 15.02 25.18 24.57
C ASP A 214 13.78 25.67 25.35
N ASP A 215 12.76 26.16 24.65
CA ASP A 215 11.46 26.50 25.21
C ASP A 215 10.67 25.25 25.59
N ARG A 216 10.34 25.09 26.89
CA ARG A 216 9.57 23.96 27.41
C ARG A 216 8.15 23.87 26.79
N THR A 217 7.65 24.99 26.30
CA THR A 217 6.34 25.03 25.63
C THR A 217 6.41 24.61 24.15
N ASN A 218 7.60 24.37 23.59
CA ASN A 218 7.76 23.92 22.21
C ASN A 218 7.71 22.39 22.13
N HIS A 219 6.49 21.84 22.05
CA HIS A 219 6.25 20.41 21.94
C HIS A 219 6.36 19.95 20.47
N SER A 220 7.59 19.77 19.97
CA SER A 220 7.86 19.42 18.57
C SER A 220 8.51 18.05 18.40
N LEU A 221 8.95 17.40 19.48
CA LEU A 221 9.73 16.16 19.39
C LEU A 221 8.87 14.92 19.61
N VAL A 222 9.17 13.88 18.88
CA VAL A 222 8.68 12.52 19.11
C VAL A 222 9.78 11.74 19.83
N LEU A 223 9.40 10.94 20.82
CA LEU A 223 10.33 10.16 21.61
C LEU A 223 10.14 8.67 21.37
N ALA A 224 11.25 7.96 21.25
CA ALA A 224 11.29 6.51 21.28
C ALA A 224 12.50 6.03 22.11
N GLY A 225 12.36 4.88 22.74
CA GLY A 225 13.44 4.39 23.58
C GLY A 225 13.44 2.88 23.74
N ARG A 226 14.59 2.33 24.05
CA ARG A 226 14.74 0.93 24.42
C ARG A 226 14.65 0.80 25.92
N LEU A 227 13.76 -0.08 26.38
CA LEU A 227 13.67 -0.37 27.82
C LEU A 227 14.95 -1.06 28.28
N ARG A 228 15.34 -0.81 29.54
CA ARG A 228 16.41 -1.57 30.20
C ARG A 228 15.98 -3.02 30.36
N ASP A 229 16.90 -3.95 30.23
CA ASP A 229 16.62 -5.40 30.30
C ASP A 229 15.89 -5.82 31.58
N GLU A 230 16.09 -5.07 32.67
CA GLU A 230 15.50 -5.33 34.01
C GLU A 230 14.11 -4.68 34.17
N VAL A 231 13.61 -3.91 33.17
CA VAL A 231 12.40 -3.10 33.28
C VAL A 231 11.30 -3.68 32.41
N SER A 232 10.27 -4.25 33.03
CA SER A 232 9.06 -4.66 32.32
C SER A 232 8.23 -3.45 31.88
N ALA A 233 7.40 -3.60 30.84
CA ALA A 233 6.50 -2.55 30.37
C ALA A 233 5.59 -2.00 31.50
N GLN A 234 5.11 -2.86 32.40
CA GLN A 234 4.30 -2.47 33.55
C GLN A 234 5.10 -1.62 34.55
N SER A 235 6.36 -2.01 34.83
CA SER A 235 7.25 -1.23 35.72
C SER A 235 7.63 0.09 35.07
N ALA A 236 7.84 0.12 33.75
CA ALA A 236 8.12 1.34 33.00
C ALA A 236 6.96 2.33 33.13
N THR A 237 5.72 1.88 32.87
CA THR A 237 4.51 2.71 33.00
C THR A 237 4.39 3.31 34.40
N ALA A 238 4.59 2.52 35.46
CA ALA A 238 4.52 3.03 36.84
C ALA A 238 5.59 4.08 37.15
N ARG A 239 6.83 3.91 36.66
CA ARG A 239 7.91 4.89 36.83
C ARG A 239 7.65 6.18 36.07
N LEU A 240 7.13 6.08 34.84
CA LEU A 240 6.75 7.22 33.99
C LEU A 240 5.57 7.98 34.60
N ASP A 241 4.58 7.29 35.18
CA ASP A 241 3.49 7.92 35.89
C ASP A 241 4.01 8.74 37.12
N ALA A 242 4.91 8.17 37.90
CA ALA A 242 5.54 8.88 39.00
C ALA A 242 6.33 10.12 38.53
N LEU A 243 7.04 10.00 37.39
CA LEU A 243 7.74 11.13 36.78
C LEU A 243 6.75 12.18 36.27
N SER A 244 5.61 11.78 35.74
CA SER A 244 4.56 12.72 35.30
C SER A 244 4.09 13.60 36.42
N HIS A 245 3.87 13.04 37.62
CA HIS A 245 3.50 13.82 38.80
C HIS A 245 4.62 14.77 39.25
N GLN A 246 5.87 14.36 39.14
CA GLN A 246 7.01 15.24 39.47
C GLN A 246 7.11 16.41 38.49
N LEU A 247 6.94 16.14 37.20
CA LEU A 247 6.95 17.18 36.15
C LEU A 247 5.75 18.13 36.30
N GLU A 248 4.56 17.63 36.65
CA GLU A 248 3.38 18.46 36.92
C GLU A 248 3.63 19.38 38.13
N ALA A 249 4.26 18.88 39.17
CA ALA A 249 4.61 19.70 40.36
C ALA A 249 5.68 20.75 40.07
N ALA A 250 6.69 20.40 39.26
CA ALA A 250 7.79 21.30 38.93
C ALA A 250 7.41 22.33 37.84
N TYR A 251 6.56 21.96 36.89
CA TYR A 251 6.18 22.77 35.73
C TYR A 251 4.67 22.71 35.52
N PRO A 252 3.86 23.29 36.42
CA PRO A 252 2.40 23.14 36.40
C PRO A 252 1.71 23.85 35.21
N ALA A 253 2.38 24.77 34.56
CA ALA A 253 1.83 25.43 33.36
C ALA A 253 1.85 24.50 32.16
N GLU A 254 2.94 23.76 31.93
CA GLU A 254 3.16 22.93 30.75
C GLU A 254 2.71 21.48 30.95
N ASN A 255 2.74 20.97 32.21
CA ASN A 255 2.53 19.55 32.47
C ASN A 255 1.25 19.24 33.25
N ARG A 256 0.30 20.21 33.36
CA ARG A 256 -0.97 19.98 34.05
C ARG A 256 -1.74 18.83 33.38
N ASN A 257 -2.14 17.85 34.18
CA ASN A 257 -2.88 16.66 33.76
C ASN A 257 -2.15 15.79 32.71
N GLN A 258 -0.88 16.00 32.43
CA GLN A 258 -0.15 15.17 31.47
C GLN A 258 0.27 13.85 32.09
N LEU A 259 0.05 12.76 31.36
CA LEU A 259 0.44 11.40 31.74
C LEU A 259 1.35 10.82 30.68
N LEU A 260 2.52 10.32 31.10
CA LEU A 260 3.48 9.63 30.25
C LEU A 260 3.13 8.15 30.15
N THR A 261 3.07 7.65 28.94
CA THR A 261 2.79 6.23 28.62
C THR A 261 3.76 5.70 27.58
N ILE A 262 3.86 4.38 27.50
CA ILE A 262 4.62 3.71 26.43
C ILE A 262 3.73 2.76 25.64
N SER A 263 4.04 2.61 24.37
CA SER A 263 3.41 1.62 23.49
C SER A 263 4.46 1.09 22.50
N PRO A 264 4.30 -0.13 21.96
CA PRO A 264 5.15 -0.58 20.87
C PRO A 264 5.20 0.47 19.75
N LEU A 265 6.39 0.73 19.21
CA LEU A 265 6.55 1.67 18.11
C LEU A 265 6.00 1.00 16.83
N PRO A 266 5.04 1.60 16.12
CA PRO A 266 4.56 1.05 14.86
C PRO A 266 5.66 1.13 13.80
N ARG A 267 5.72 0.12 12.94
CA ARG A 267 6.74 0.02 11.88
C ARG A 267 6.43 0.92 10.68
N SER A 268 5.17 1.27 10.50
CA SER A 268 4.68 2.01 9.33
C SER A 268 4.71 3.51 9.49
N SER A 269 4.67 4.00 10.71
CA SER A 269 4.56 5.44 10.99
C SER A 269 5.17 5.81 12.33
N THR A 270 5.59 7.06 12.45
CA THR A 270 5.94 7.68 13.73
C THR A 270 4.93 8.79 13.99
N SER A 271 4.27 8.76 15.15
CA SER A 271 3.19 9.67 15.51
C SER A 271 3.33 10.11 16.97
N THR A 272 2.71 11.23 17.30
CA THR A 272 2.59 11.71 18.67
C THR A 272 1.56 10.94 19.50
N SER A 273 0.75 10.08 18.85
CA SER A 273 -0.22 9.20 19.50
C SER A 273 0.10 7.73 19.22
N PRO A 274 -0.22 6.81 20.15
CA PRO A 274 -0.05 5.38 19.91
C PRO A 274 -0.85 4.95 18.68
N GLN A 275 -0.18 4.31 17.74
CA GLN A 275 -0.81 3.73 16.56
C GLN A 275 -0.50 2.25 16.49
N THR A 276 -1.30 1.51 15.76
CA THR A 276 -1.08 0.10 15.51
C THR A 276 -0.98 -0.16 14.02
N ASP A 277 -0.14 -1.11 13.63
CA ASP A 277 -0.03 -1.56 12.24
C ASP A 277 -1.19 -2.49 11.81
N SER A 278 -2.26 -2.57 12.61
CA SER A 278 -3.37 -3.51 12.40
C SER A 278 -4.00 -3.46 11.00
N GLY A 279 -4.09 -2.28 10.40
CA GLY A 279 -4.58 -2.13 9.02
C GLY A 279 -3.67 -2.80 8.00
N ILE A 280 -2.35 -2.66 8.17
CA ILE A 280 -1.34 -3.27 7.31
C ILE A 280 -1.28 -4.78 7.55
N ASP A 281 -1.39 -5.23 8.82
CA ASP A 281 -1.47 -6.64 9.18
C ASP A 281 -2.64 -7.34 8.49
N VAL A 282 -3.84 -6.75 8.56
CA VAL A 282 -5.04 -7.28 7.91
C VAL A 282 -4.89 -7.30 6.39
N ALA A 283 -4.40 -6.21 5.79
CA ALA A 283 -4.16 -6.14 4.35
C ALA A 283 -3.12 -7.19 3.90
N GLY A 284 -2.03 -7.35 4.64
CA GLY A 284 -1.00 -8.35 4.40
C GLY A 284 -1.54 -9.78 4.50
N ALA A 285 -2.32 -10.08 5.54
CA ALA A 285 -2.95 -11.38 5.72
C ALA A 285 -3.93 -11.71 4.58
N LEU A 286 -4.73 -10.75 4.14
CA LEU A 286 -5.65 -10.91 3.01
C LEU A 286 -4.91 -11.17 1.69
N LEU A 287 -3.85 -10.42 1.41
CA LEU A 287 -3.02 -10.62 0.22
C LEU A 287 -2.36 -12.00 0.22
N MET A 288 -1.84 -12.45 1.37
CA MET A 288 -1.27 -13.79 1.51
C MET A 288 -2.32 -14.90 1.36
N ALA A 289 -3.52 -14.71 1.91
CA ALA A 289 -4.62 -15.66 1.75
C ALA A 289 -5.02 -15.81 0.27
N LEU A 290 -5.14 -14.70 -0.46
CA LEU A 290 -5.47 -14.72 -1.89
C LEU A 290 -4.36 -15.35 -2.73
N ALA A 291 -3.11 -15.02 -2.46
CA ALA A 291 -1.97 -15.65 -3.12
C ALA A 291 -1.94 -17.16 -2.85
N THR A 292 -2.27 -17.59 -1.63
CA THR A 292 -2.39 -19.01 -1.26
C THR A 292 -3.49 -19.70 -2.07
N VAL A 293 -4.61 -19.05 -2.33
CA VAL A 293 -5.67 -19.59 -3.21
C VAL A 293 -5.15 -19.81 -4.63
N VAL A 294 -4.36 -18.88 -5.19
CA VAL A 294 -3.74 -19.06 -6.51
C VAL A 294 -2.81 -20.28 -6.50
N LEU A 295 -1.99 -20.44 -5.46
CA LEU A 295 -1.13 -21.63 -5.31
C LEU A 295 -1.96 -22.91 -5.21
N LEU A 296 -3.07 -22.89 -4.45
CA LEU A 296 -3.97 -24.04 -4.33
C LEU A 296 -4.55 -24.44 -5.70
N ILE A 297 -4.99 -23.46 -6.50
CA ILE A 297 -5.46 -23.70 -7.87
C ILE A 297 -4.34 -24.31 -8.74
N ALA A 298 -3.13 -23.77 -8.66
CA ALA A 298 -1.97 -24.31 -9.38
C ALA A 298 -1.70 -25.76 -8.98
N CYS A 299 -1.75 -26.06 -7.70
CA CYS A 299 -1.58 -27.39 -7.15
C CYS A 299 -2.67 -28.38 -7.60
N LEU A 300 -3.95 -27.97 -7.58
CA LEU A 300 -5.06 -28.79 -8.11
C LEU A 300 -4.84 -29.11 -9.59
N ASN A 301 -4.32 -28.16 -10.36
CA ASN A 301 -3.95 -28.38 -11.77
C ASN A 301 -2.87 -29.47 -11.92
N ILE A 302 -1.79 -29.37 -11.15
CA ILE A 302 -0.71 -30.34 -11.20
C ILE A 302 -1.19 -31.73 -10.77
N ALA A 303 -2.01 -31.80 -9.69
CA ALA A 303 -2.62 -33.07 -9.26
C ALA A 303 -3.44 -33.72 -10.38
N ASN A 304 -4.28 -32.95 -11.05
CA ASN A 304 -5.09 -33.43 -12.16
C ASN A 304 -4.21 -33.90 -13.35
N MET A 305 -3.16 -33.16 -13.68
CA MET A 305 -2.23 -33.52 -14.75
C MET A 305 -1.41 -34.78 -14.39
N LEU A 306 -0.94 -34.90 -13.14
CA LEU A 306 -0.21 -36.09 -12.68
C LEU A 306 -1.10 -37.34 -12.63
N LEU A 307 -2.37 -37.20 -12.17
CA LEU A 307 -3.35 -38.30 -12.23
C LEU A 307 -3.60 -38.78 -13.65
N ALA A 308 -3.80 -37.84 -14.59
CA ALA A 308 -3.99 -38.15 -16.00
C ALA A 308 -2.80 -38.94 -16.57
N ARG A 309 -1.57 -38.49 -16.26
CA ARG A 309 -0.33 -39.16 -16.71
C ARG A 309 -0.10 -40.49 -16.03
N GLY A 310 -0.42 -40.62 -14.74
CA GLY A 310 -0.30 -41.85 -13.99
C GLY A 310 -1.16 -43.00 -14.55
N VAL A 311 -2.40 -42.69 -14.95
CA VAL A 311 -3.29 -43.69 -15.59
C VAL A 311 -2.75 -44.09 -16.98
N ALA A 312 -2.15 -43.17 -17.76
CA ALA A 312 -1.53 -43.55 -19.04
C ALA A 312 -0.36 -44.53 -18.87
N ARG A 313 0.30 -44.50 -17.69
CA ARG A 313 1.40 -45.42 -17.33
C ARG A 313 0.96 -46.62 -16.50
N ARG A 314 -0.34 -46.87 -16.34
CA ARG A 314 -0.89 -47.88 -15.43
C ARG A 314 -0.37 -49.28 -15.79
N LYS A 315 -0.33 -49.66 -17.10
CA LYS A 315 0.22 -50.94 -17.56
C LYS A 315 1.70 -51.10 -17.21
N GLU A 316 2.51 -50.07 -17.41
CA GLU A 316 3.94 -50.06 -17.05
C GLU A 316 4.15 -50.23 -15.55
N ILE A 317 3.35 -49.52 -14.72
CA ILE A 317 3.38 -49.61 -13.28
C ILE A 317 2.95 -50.99 -12.78
N ALA A 318 1.88 -51.55 -13.35
CA ALA A 318 1.39 -52.89 -13.02
C ALA A 318 2.44 -53.98 -13.34
N ILE A 319 3.09 -53.92 -14.50
CA ILE A 319 4.17 -54.81 -14.86
C ILE A 319 5.34 -54.74 -13.88
N ARG A 320 5.78 -53.51 -13.51
CA ARG A 320 6.86 -53.32 -12.54
C ARG A 320 6.52 -53.88 -11.17
N LEU A 321 5.29 -53.75 -10.72
CA LEU A 321 4.82 -54.29 -9.44
C LEU A 321 4.74 -55.85 -9.51
N ALA A 322 4.27 -56.39 -10.63
CA ALA A 322 4.18 -57.83 -10.84
C ALA A 322 5.56 -58.51 -10.88
N VAL A 323 6.61 -57.83 -11.36
CA VAL A 323 7.98 -58.31 -11.40
C VAL A 323 8.71 -58.09 -10.06
N GLY A 324 7.97 -57.68 -8.97
CA GLY A 324 8.54 -57.56 -7.62
C GLY A 324 9.06 -56.17 -7.26
N GLY A 325 8.70 -55.11 -8.02
CA GLY A 325 9.09 -53.75 -7.69
C GLY A 325 8.45 -53.27 -6.40
N ALA A 326 9.26 -52.76 -5.44
CA ALA A 326 8.75 -52.24 -4.17
C ALA A 326 7.89 -50.97 -4.35
N ARG A 327 6.65 -50.93 -3.77
CA ARG A 327 5.75 -49.81 -3.79
C ARG A 327 6.41 -48.49 -3.31
N ARG A 328 7.27 -48.56 -2.29
CA ARG A 328 8.04 -47.42 -1.75
C ARG A 328 8.96 -46.77 -2.81
N ARG A 329 9.56 -47.59 -3.67
CA ARG A 329 10.41 -47.09 -4.76
C ARG A 329 9.61 -46.33 -5.82
N LEU A 330 8.42 -46.82 -6.15
CA LEU A 330 7.51 -46.17 -7.09
C LEU A 330 7.03 -44.82 -6.56
N ILE A 331 6.58 -44.75 -5.29
CA ILE A 331 6.17 -43.51 -4.63
C ILE A 331 7.34 -42.53 -4.62
N ARG A 332 8.54 -42.94 -4.22
CA ARG A 332 9.74 -42.09 -4.21
C ARG A 332 10.02 -41.53 -5.61
N GLN A 333 9.96 -42.36 -6.64
CA GLN A 333 10.18 -41.95 -8.03
C GLN A 333 9.17 -40.89 -8.49
N LEU A 334 7.84 -41.07 -8.21
CA LEU A 334 6.81 -40.12 -8.54
C LEU A 334 6.98 -38.80 -7.77
N LEU A 335 7.34 -38.85 -6.49
CA LEU A 335 7.68 -37.68 -5.70
C LEU A 335 8.91 -36.95 -6.22
N THR A 336 9.94 -37.67 -6.67
CA THR A 336 11.14 -37.07 -7.28
C THR A 336 10.82 -36.35 -8.59
N GLU A 337 9.92 -36.90 -9.43
CA GLU A 337 9.43 -36.23 -10.64
C GLU A 337 8.67 -34.93 -10.25
N GLY A 338 7.82 -34.98 -9.21
CA GLY A 338 7.10 -33.82 -8.67
C GLY A 338 8.04 -32.73 -8.12
N LEU A 339 9.06 -33.14 -7.35
CA LEU A 339 10.08 -32.24 -6.79
C LEU A 339 10.89 -31.52 -7.87
N LEU A 340 11.23 -32.22 -8.96
CA LEU A 340 11.94 -31.60 -10.11
C LEU A 340 11.08 -30.52 -10.77
N LEU A 341 9.79 -30.80 -10.97
CA LEU A 341 8.84 -29.82 -11.51
C LEU A 341 8.67 -28.63 -10.58
N ALA A 342 8.54 -28.88 -9.25
CA ALA A 342 8.40 -27.84 -8.26
C ALA A 342 9.67 -26.98 -8.12
N GLY A 343 10.86 -27.60 -8.18
CA GLY A 343 12.13 -26.88 -8.18
C GLY A 343 12.29 -25.96 -9.39
N ALA A 344 11.95 -26.46 -10.59
CA ALA A 344 11.94 -25.65 -11.80
C ALA A 344 10.87 -24.53 -11.73
N GLY A 345 9.68 -24.85 -11.19
CA GLY A 345 8.62 -23.88 -10.93
C GLY A 345 9.01 -22.81 -9.92
N ALA A 346 9.69 -23.21 -8.82
CA ALA A 346 10.20 -22.28 -7.81
C ALA A 346 11.25 -21.32 -8.37
N ALA A 347 12.19 -21.82 -9.18
CA ALA A 347 13.18 -20.98 -9.85
C ALA A 347 12.52 -19.96 -10.78
N GLY A 348 11.57 -20.40 -11.62
CA GLY A 348 10.77 -19.49 -12.46
C GLY A 348 9.91 -18.52 -11.63
N GLY A 349 9.35 -19.01 -10.52
CA GLY A 349 8.54 -18.22 -9.59
C GLY A 349 9.34 -17.11 -8.91
N LEU A 350 10.56 -17.38 -8.47
CA LEU A 350 11.46 -16.36 -7.91
C LEU A 350 11.79 -15.25 -8.92
N VAL A 351 12.04 -15.63 -10.18
CA VAL A 351 12.26 -14.64 -11.25
C VAL A 351 11.03 -13.76 -11.45
N LEU A 352 9.85 -14.36 -11.52
CA LEU A 352 8.58 -13.63 -11.64
C LEU A 352 8.34 -12.74 -10.42
N ALA A 353 8.58 -13.23 -9.21
CA ALA A 353 8.45 -12.47 -7.98
C ALA A 353 9.36 -11.25 -7.98
N PHE A 354 10.63 -11.41 -8.35
CA PHE A 354 11.59 -10.31 -8.46
C PHE A 354 11.10 -9.21 -9.41
N TRP A 355 10.69 -9.60 -10.63
CA TRP A 355 10.21 -8.62 -11.62
C TRP A 355 8.92 -7.93 -11.19
N THR A 356 7.97 -8.68 -10.63
CA THR A 356 6.69 -8.11 -10.16
C THR A 356 6.91 -7.15 -9.00
N THR A 357 7.71 -7.52 -8.02
CA THR A 357 8.04 -6.68 -6.86
C THR A 357 8.79 -5.43 -7.30
N ARG A 358 9.78 -5.56 -8.19
CA ARG A 358 10.52 -4.42 -8.74
C ARG A 358 9.60 -3.43 -9.46
N ALA A 359 8.70 -3.93 -10.31
CA ALA A 359 7.75 -3.09 -11.03
C ALA A 359 6.81 -2.34 -10.09
N LEU A 360 6.34 -2.99 -9.01
CA LEU A 360 5.49 -2.36 -8.00
C LEU A 360 6.24 -1.25 -7.25
N VAL A 361 7.46 -1.53 -6.77
CA VAL A 361 8.29 -0.54 -6.06
C VAL A 361 8.61 0.67 -6.95
N GLN A 362 9.00 0.44 -8.20
CA GLN A 362 9.23 1.53 -9.15
C GLN A 362 7.96 2.36 -9.38
N SER A 363 6.79 1.72 -9.43
CA SER A 363 5.53 2.45 -9.57
C SER A 363 5.19 3.30 -8.34
N LEU A 364 5.58 2.86 -7.13
CA LEU A 364 5.42 3.62 -5.89
C LEU A 364 6.39 4.82 -5.83
N GLN A 365 7.64 4.63 -6.19
CA GLN A 365 8.65 5.71 -6.24
C GLN A 365 8.27 6.84 -7.19
N ASN A 366 7.50 6.55 -8.25
CA ASN A 366 7.00 7.58 -9.16
C ASN A 366 5.88 8.45 -8.58
N VAL A 367 5.28 8.03 -7.47
CA VAL A 367 4.16 8.71 -6.81
C VAL A 367 4.63 9.46 -5.57
N MET A 368 5.51 8.87 -4.78
CA MET A 368 6.00 9.47 -3.54
C MET A 368 7.25 10.34 -3.81
N PRO A 369 7.28 11.58 -3.33
CA PRO A 369 8.47 12.45 -3.42
C PRO A 369 9.56 12.06 -2.40
N ILE A 370 9.46 10.90 -1.76
CA ILE A 370 10.33 10.40 -0.69
C ILE A 370 11.02 9.11 -1.11
N SER A 371 12.22 8.90 -0.59
CA SER A 371 13.00 7.70 -0.88
C SER A 371 12.36 6.46 -0.24
N VAL A 372 11.92 5.52 -1.07
CA VAL A 372 11.44 4.21 -0.63
C VAL A 372 12.60 3.23 -0.71
N GLN A 373 13.12 2.84 0.44
CA GLN A 373 14.19 1.85 0.56
C GLN A 373 13.61 0.43 0.59
N PHE A 374 13.51 -0.15 -0.59
CA PHE A 374 13.03 -1.52 -0.76
C PHE A 374 13.98 -2.30 -1.67
N ASP A 375 14.64 -3.32 -1.13
CA ASP A 375 15.44 -4.24 -1.95
C ASP A 375 14.52 -5.35 -2.49
N PRO A 376 14.22 -5.37 -3.79
CA PRO A 376 13.36 -6.38 -4.41
C PRO A 376 14.02 -7.74 -4.53
N LYS A 377 15.30 -7.88 -4.13
CA LYS A 377 16.01 -9.16 -4.19
C LYS A 377 15.46 -10.12 -3.14
N PRO A 378 15.16 -11.37 -3.51
CA PRO A 378 14.76 -12.38 -2.56
C PRO A 378 15.87 -12.59 -1.52
N ASP A 379 15.56 -12.37 -0.26
CA ASP A 379 16.44 -12.69 0.86
C ASP A 379 16.39 -14.20 1.20
N ALA A 380 17.15 -14.63 2.20
CA ALA A 380 17.19 -16.01 2.64
C ALA A 380 15.80 -16.49 3.13
N VAL A 381 15.02 -15.62 3.78
CA VAL A 381 13.69 -15.94 4.30
C VAL A 381 12.71 -16.15 3.15
N VAL A 382 12.66 -15.23 2.19
CA VAL A 382 11.82 -15.34 0.98
C VAL A 382 12.18 -16.61 0.20
N THR A 383 13.48 -16.91 0.04
CA THR A 383 13.94 -18.10 -0.65
C THR A 383 13.54 -19.38 0.10
N ALA A 384 13.67 -19.41 1.43
CA ALA A 384 13.26 -20.54 2.26
C ALA A 384 11.75 -20.77 2.19
N VAL A 385 10.94 -19.72 2.32
CA VAL A 385 9.47 -19.79 2.25
C VAL A 385 9.01 -20.21 0.84
N THR A 386 9.61 -19.66 -0.21
CA THR A 386 9.34 -20.09 -1.59
C THR A 386 9.65 -21.60 -1.79
N THR A 387 10.77 -22.05 -1.23
CA THR A 387 11.15 -23.46 -1.26
C THR A 387 10.16 -24.31 -0.47
N ALA A 388 9.72 -23.85 0.72
CA ALA A 388 8.70 -24.52 1.52
C ALA A 388 7.36 -24.62 0.77
N PHE A 389 6.94 -23.59 0.07
CA PHE A 389 5.75 -23.63 -0.79
C PHE A 389 5.89 -24.66 -1.91
N ALA A 390 7.04 -24.76 -2.57
CA ALA A 390 7.28 -25.73 -3.62
C ALA A 390 7.26 -27.17 -3.08
N PHE A 391 7.90 -27.43 -1.94
CA PHE A 391 7.86 -28.71 -1.25
C PHE A 391 6.47 -29.08 -0.76
N GLY A 392 5.77 -28.16 -0.10
CA GLY A 392 4.43 -28.34 0.39
C GLY A 392 3.44 -28.66 -0.74
N ALA A 393 3.52 -27.91 -1.84
CA ALA A 393 2.74 -28.17 -3.04
C ALA A 393 3.00 -29.60 -3.58
N THR A 394 4.27 -30.01 -3.67
CA THR A 394 4.61 -31.36 -4.16
C THR A 394 4.09 -32.46 -3.25
N LEU A 395 4.19 -32.29 -1.92
CA LEU A 395 3.69 -33.28 -0.96
C LEU A 395 2.16 -33.35 -1.00
N LEU A 396 1.47 -32.23 -0.93
CA LEU A 396 -0.01 -32.20 -0.88
C LEU A 396 -0.65 -32.83 -2.13
N PHE A 397 -0.10 -32.58 -3.29
CA PHE A 397 -0.72 -32.97 -4.57
C PHE A 397 0.00 -34.06 -5.33
N GLY A 398 1.26 -34.36 -4.99
CA GLY A 398 2.00 -35.50 -5.53
C GLY A 398 1.76 -36.80 -4.77
N LEU A 399 1.62 -36.72 -3.43
CA LEU A 399 1.47 -37.91 -2.58
C LEU A 399 0.16 -38.65 -2.81
N GLY A 400 -0.96 -37.93 -2.94
CA GLY A 400 -2.29 -38.51 -3.17
C GLY A 400 -2.34 -39.35 -4.44
N PRO A 401 -1.99 -38.82 -5.61
CA PRO A 401 -1.87 -39.61 -6.85
C PRO A 401 -0.89 -40.77 -6.73
N ALA A 402 0.28 -40.58 -6.11
CA ALA A 402 1.30 -41.61 -5.97
C ALA A 402 0.80 -42.79 -5.11
N LEU A 403 0.09 -42.51 -4.00
CA LEU A 403 -0.51 -43.53 -3.16
C LEU A 403 -1.66 -44.28 -3.88
N LYS A 404 -2.50 -43.58 -4.61
CA LYS A 404 -3.58 -44.18 -5.37
C LYS A 404 -3.09 -45.08 -6.49
N LEU A 405 -2.08 -44.68 -7.23
CA LEU A 405 -1.44 -45.44 -8.30
C LEU A 405 -0.63 -46.66 -7.76
N SER A 406 -0.10 -46.58 -6.52
CA SER A 406 0.63 -47.71 -5.90
C SER A 406 -0.30 -48.78 -5.31
N ARG A 407 -1.59 -48.51 -5.12
CA ARG A 407 -2.60 -49.45 -4.56
C ARG A 407 -3.39 -50.22 -5.62
N THR A 408 -3.03 -50.17 -6.90
CA THR A 408 -3.74 -50.86 -7.96
C THR A 408 -3.58 -52.40 -7.78
N ASP A 409 -4.72 -53.05 -7.54
CA ASP A 409 -4.81 -54.51 -7.48
C ASP A 409 -5.08 -55.03 -8.89
N VAL A 410 -4.12 -55.76 -9.45
CA VAL A 410 -4.09 -56.19 -10.86
C VAL A 410 -5.32 -57.10 -11.16
N VAL A 411 -5.84 -57.83 -10.14
CA VAL A 411 -6.94 -58.77 -10.30
C VAL A 411 -8.33 -58.08 -10.33
N THR A 412 -8.48 -57.06 -9.52
CA THR A 412 -9.72 -56.25 -9.46
C THR A 412 -9.93 -55.39 -10.72
N ASP A 413 -8.83 -54.88 -11.29
CA ASP A 413 -8.85 -54.02 -12.48
C ASP A 413 -9.16 -54.80 -13.76
N LEU A 414 -8.79 -56.12 -13.83
CA LEU A 414 -9.19 -57.00 -14.94
C LEU A 414 -10.67 -57.39 -14.86
N LYS A 415 -11.25 -57.48 -13.64
CA LYS A 415 -12.68 -57.76 -13.43
C LYS A 415 -13.59 -56.53 -13.62
N GLU A 416 -13.12 -55.32 -13.27
CA GLU A 416 -13.88 -54.08 -13.46
C GLU A 416 -14.00 -53.62 -14.92
N ALA A 417 -13.20 -54.15 -15.82
CA ALA A 417 -13.34 -53.90 -17.27
C ALA A 417 -14.66 -54.43 -17.87
N GLY A 418 -15.39 -55.25 -17.12
CA GLY A 418 -16.68 -55.88 -17.52
C GLY A 418 -17.93 -55.42 -16.77
N ASN A 419 -17.80 -54.60 -15.73
CA ASN A 419 -18.97 -54.24 -14.90
C ASN A 419 -19.18 -52.72 -14.88
N ASP A 420 -20.17 -52.21 -15.57
CA ASP A 420 -20.63 -50.82 -15.55
C ASP A 420 -21.22 -50.48 -14.14
N GLY A 421 -20.37 -50.09 -13.24
CA GLY A 421 -20.78 -49.56 -11.94
C GLY A 421 -21.66 -48.30 -12.12
N GLY A 422 -22.79 -48.29 -11.41
CA GLY A 422 -23.91 -47.38 -11.59
C GLY A 422 -23.60 -45.90 -11.72
N VAL A 423 -24.44 -45.17 -12.37
CA VAL A 423 -24.37 -43.75 -12.81
C VAL A 423 -24.04 -42.77 -11.65
N LEU A 424 -24.35 -43.10 -10.38
CA LEU A 424 -24.07 -42.26 -9.21
C LEU A 424 -22.59 -42.29 -8.77
N GLY A 425 -21.87 -43.41 -8.90
CA GLY A 425 -20.45 -43.51 -8.50
C GLY A 425 -19.50 -42.74 -9.41
N LYS A 426 -19.89 -42.49 -10.67
CA LYS A 426 -19.08 -41.71 -11.64
C LYS A 426 -19.15 -40.19 -11.43
N ARG A 427 -20.20 -39.67 -10.75
CA ARG A 427 -20.34 -38.20 -10.51
C ARG A 427 -19.41 -37.67 -9.45
N PHE A 428 -19.05 -38.42 -8.42
CA PHE A 428 -18.17 -38.00 -7.31
C PHE A 428 -16.72 -38.50 -7.45
N SER A 429 -16.22 -38.62 -8.65
CA SER A 429 -14.82 -38.90 -8.85
C SER A 429 -13.95 -37.76 -8.24
N ALA A 430 -12.89 -38.12 -7.50
CA ALA A 430 -11.96 -37.14 -6.90
C ALA A 430 -11.48 -36.07 -7.89
N ARG A 431 -11.32 -36.46 -9.17
CA ARG A 431 -10.96 -35.56 -10.25
C ARG A 431 -12.05 -34.50 -10.52
N ASN A 432 -13.34 -34.90 -10.55
CA ASN A 432 -14.45 -33.95 -10.75
C ASN A 432 -14.56 -32.97 -9.59
N VAL A 433 -14.35 -33.45 -8.35
CA VAL A 433 -14.30 -32.59 -7.16
C VAL A 433 -13.18 -31.55 -7.24
N MET A 434 -11.96 -31.97 -7.68
CA MET A 434 -10.85 -31.05 -7.87
C MET A 434 -11.15 -29.99 -8.94
N VAL A 435 -11.78 -30.35 -10.06
CA VAL A 435 -12.17 -29.41 -11.12
C VAL A 435 -13.24 -28.43 -10.63
N VAL A 436 -14.25 -28.93 -9.92
CA VAL A 436 -15.30 -28.08 -9.33
C VAL A 436 -14.70 -27.09 -8.32
N GLY A 437 -13.84 -27.56 -7.40
CA GLY A 437 -13.14 -26.72 -6.44
C GLY A 437 -12.28 -25.66 -7.11
N GLN A 438 -11.54 -26.03 -8.15
CA GLN A 438 -10.74 -25.12 -8.94
C GLN A 438 -11.60 -24.03 -9.62
N ILE A 439 -12.72 -24.39 -10.24
CA ILE A 439 -13.65 -23.45 -10.88
C ILE A 439 -14.24 -22.50 -9.83
N ALA A 440 -14.65 -23.02 -8.66
CA ALA A 440 -15.19 -22.22 -7.58
C ALA A 440 -14.18 -21.18 -7.04
N LEU A 441 -12.93 -21.60 -6.78
CA LEU A 441 -11.87 -20.72 -6.32
C LEU A 441 -11.47 -19.71 -7.40
N SER A 442 -11.45 -20.13 -8.68
CA SER A 442 -11.15 -19.23 -9.79
C SER A 442 -12.23 -18.16 -9.95
N LEU A 443 -13.51 -18.51 -9.76
CA LEU A 443 -14.60 -17.53 -9.78
C LEU A 443 -14.48 -16.53 -8.63
N MET A 444 -14.16 -17.00 -7.44
CA MET A 444 -13.95 -16.13 -6.28
C MET A 444 -12.86 -15.10 -6.55
N LEU A 445 -11.70 -15.51 -7.07
CA LEU A 445 -10.61 -14.59 -7.43
C LEU A 445 -10.96 -13.67 -8.60
N LEU A 446 -11.62 -14.18 -9.62
CA LEU A 446 -12.02 -13.39 -10.78
C LEU A 446 -13.04 -12.31 -10.42
N ALA A 447 -14.01 -12.64 -9.57
CA ALA A 447 -14.99 -11.68 -9.07
C ALA A 447 -14.32 -10.61 -8.20
N SER A 448 -13.41 -11.01 -7.30
CA SER A 448 -12.63 -10.07 -6.49
C SER A 448 -11.81 -9.13 -7.39
N GLY A 449 -11.11 -9.67 -8.40
CA GLY A 449 -10.39 -8.87 -9.39
C GLY A 449 -11.29 -7.88 -10.12
N GLY A 450 -12.50 -8.31 -10.47
CA GLY A 450 -13.50 -7.44 -11.09
C GLY A 450 -13.99 -6.31 -10.17
N LEU A 451 -14.24 -6.61 -8.89
CA LEU A 451 -14.63 -5.59 -7.90
C LEU A 451 -13.53 -4.54 -7.71
N PHE A 452 -12.28 -4.95 -7.53
CA PHE A 452 -11.16 -4.02 -7.39
C PHE A 452 -10.87 -3.23 -8.67
N ALA A 453 -10.94 -3.88 -9.86
CA ALA A 453 -10.77 -3.19 -11.13
C ALA A 453 -11.85 -2.10 -11.32
N ARG A 454 -13.09 -2.40 -10.94
CA ARG A 454 -14.19 -1.44 -10.99
C ARG A 454 -14.04 -0.33 -9.96
N GLY A 455 -13.59 -0.66 -8.73
CA GLY A 455 -13.23 0.33 -7.72
C GLY A 455 -12.14 1.28 -8.21
N ALA A 456 -11.09 0.75 -8.85
CA ALA A 456 -10.02 1.55 -9.43
C ALA A 456 -10.49 2.49 -10.55
N LEU A 457 -11.41 2.03 -11.41
CA LEU A 457 -12.00 2.88 -12.45
C LEU A 457 -12.86 4.00 -11.85
N LYS A 458 -13.66 3.69 -10.82
CA LYS A 458 -14.47 4.70 -10.13
C LYS A 458 -13.60 5.70 -9.35
N ALA A 459 -12.55 5.22 -8.68
CA ALA A 459 -11.61 6.07 -7.97
C ALA A 459 -10.88 7.04 -8.91
N ALA A 460 -10.46 6.56 -10.08
CA ALA A 460 -9.84 7.41 -11.10
C ALA A 460 -10.80 8.46 -11.70
N ALA A 461 -12.11 8.22 -11.62
CA ALA A 461 -13.16 9.13 -12.07
C ALA A 461 -13.84 9.86 -10.90
N ALA A 462 -13.25 9.80 -9.68
CA ALA A 462 -13.82 10.44 -8.50
C ALA A 462 -13.87 11.96 -8.70
N ASN A 463 -15.01 12.53 -8.38
CA ASN A 463 -15.20 13.99 -8.42
C ASN A 463 -14.90 14.56 -7.01
N PRO A 464 -13.87 15.40 -6.86
CA PRO A 464 -13.57 16.05 -5.58
C PRO A 464 -14.62 17.10 -5.15
N GLY A 465 -15.59 17.41 -5.99
CA GLY A 465 -16.57 18.47 -5.79
C GLY A 465 -16.31 19.72 -6.63
N PHE A 466 -15.21 19.77 -7.39
CA PHE A 466 -14.85 20.87 -8.28
C PHE A 466 -14.25 20.37 -9.60
N SER A 467 -14.20 21.25 -10.60
CA SER A 467 -13.65 20.93 -11.92
C SER A 467 -12.18 21.30 -12.00
N TYR A 468 -11.30 20.29 -12.14
CA TYR A 468 -9.85 20.47 -12.25
C TYR A 468 -9.28 20.31 -13.67
N SER A 469 -10.15 20.24 -14.69
CA SER A 469 -9.73 19.99 -16.08
C SER A 469 -8.92 21.14 -16.71
N GLN A 470 -8.97 22.35 -16.16
CA GLN A 470 -8.24 23.54 -16.61
C GLN A 470 -7.42 24.16 -15.47
N GLU A 471 -7.04 23.35 -14.53
CA GLU A 471 -6.37 23.80 -13.32
C GLU A 471 -4.93 23.33 -13.29
N LEU A 472 -4.02 24.27 -13.03
CA LEU A 472 -2.63 24.01 -12.73
C LEU A 472 -2.37 24.21 -11.25
N LEU A 473 -1.43 23.49 -10.74
CA LEU A 473 -0.97 23.55 -9.37
C LEU A 473 0.53 23.84 -9.34
N VAL A 474 0.91 24.87 -8.60
CA VAL A 474 2.31 25.27 -8.43
C VAL A 474 2.62 25.35 -6.94
N THR A 475 3.51 24.49 -6.46
CA THR A 475 3.92 24.47 -5.05
C THR A 475 5.24 25.22 -4.89
N ILE A 476 5.26 26.19 -3.98
CA ILE A 476 6.44 26.94 -3.59
C ILE A 476 6.64 26.86 -2.08
N ASP A 477 7.89 26.89 -1.64
CA ASP A 477 8.22 26.91 -0.20
C ASP A 477 9.40 27.87 0.09
N PRO A 478 9.10 29.13 0.46
CA PRO A 478 10.12 30.09 0.85
C PRO A 478 10.95 29.69 2.07
N SER A 479 10.49 28.78 2.93
CA SER A 479 11.24 28.33 4.11
C SER A 479 12.51 27.57 3.73
N LEU A 480 12.51 26.88 2.58
CA LEU A 480 13.69 26.17 2.07
C LEU A 480 14.86 27.10 1.69
N VAL A 481 14.59 28.38 1.56
CA VAL A 481 15.61 29.44 1.36
C VAL A 481 15.67 30.41 2.54
N GLN A 482 15.15 29.98 3.69
CA GLN A 482 15.19 30.68 4.96
C GLN A 482 14.57 32.08 4.96
N TYR A 483 13.51 32.26 4.19
CA TYR A 483 12.75 33.49 4.26
C TYR A 483 11.97 33.53 5.57
N THR A 484 12.09 34.62 6.28
CA THR A 484 11.25 34.95 7.42
C THR A 484 9.80 35.13 6.98
N GLU A 485 8.85 35.01 7.89
CA GLU A 485 7.43 35.17 7.56
C GLU A 485 7.12 36.45 6.77
N PRO A 486 7.61 37.69 7.14
CA PRO A 486 7.33 38.88 6.37
C PRO A 486 7.83 38.76 4.90
N ARG A 487 9.02 38.20 4.71
CA ARG A 487 9.60 37.99 3.38
C ARG A 487 8.90 36.87 2.61
N GLY A 488 8.48 35.82 3.29
CA GLY A 488 7.68 34.74 2.71
C GLY A 488 6.31 35.22 2.23
N ARG A 489 5.62 36.03 3.02
CA ARG A 489 4.36 36.68 2.63
C ARG A 489 4.54 37.56 1.39
N GLU A 490 5.61 38.37 1.34
CA GLU A 490 5.92 39.17 0.17
C GLU A 490 6.21 38.33 -1.05
N SER A 491 6.95 37.22 -0.87
CA SER A 491 7.22 36.26 -1.93
C SER A 491 5.93 35.64 -2.49
N HIS A 492 5.00 35.21 -1.62
CA HIS A 492 3.68 34.69 -2.02
C HIS A 492 2.87 35.73 -2.80
N ARG A 493 2.77 36.96 -2.28
CA ARG A 493 2.06 38.06 -2.93
C ARG A 493 2.64 38.38 -4.31
N SER A 494 3.95 38.52 -4.41
CA SER A 494 4.64 38.81 -5.66
C SER A 494 4.49 37.67 -6.67
N ALA A 495 4.61 36.42 -6.24
CA ALA A 495 4.40 35.26 -7.09
C ALA A 495 2.96 35.19 -7.62
N LEU A 496 1.97 35.38 -6.76
CA LEU A 496 0.57 35.37 -7.14
C LEU A 496 0.24 36.51 -8.12
N ALA A 497 0.67 37.75 -7.83
CA ALA A 497 0.47 38.88 -8.70
C ALA A 497 1.11 38.67 -10.08
N ARG A 498 2.33 38.09 -10.12
CA ARG A 498 3.03 37.81 -11.37
C ARG A 498 2.32 36.74 -12.20
N ILE A 499 1.79 35.69 -11.54
CA ILE A 499 1.03 34.63 -12.21
C ILE A 499 -0.30 35.18 -12.75
N ARG A 500 -1.04 35.95 -11.94
CA ARG A 500 -2.30 36.60 -12.38
C ARG A 500 -2.12 37.48 -13.60
N ALA A 501 -0.95 38.12 -13.79
CA ALA A 501 -0.65 38.96 -14.91
C ALA A 501 -0.24 38.23 -16.21
N LEU A 502 -0.07 36.90 -16.17
CA LEU A 502 0.32 36.15 -17.37
C LEU A 502 -0.85 35.97 -18.35
N PRO A 503 -0.60 36.09 -19.67
CA PRO A 503 -1.62 35.81 -20.67
C PRO A 503 -2.15 34.38 -20.57
N GLY A 504 -3.46 34.22 -20.73
CA GLY A 504 -4.09 32.88 -20.69
C GLY A 504 -4.43 32.39 -19.29
N ILE A 505 -4.14 33.14 -18.24
CA ILE A 505 -4.59 32.87 -16.86
C ILE A 505 -5.92 33.57 -16.62
N ALA A 506 -6.92 32.83 -16.19
CA ALA A 506 -8.24 33.37 -15.85
C ALA A 506 -8.32 33.83 -14.39
N SER A 507 -7.74 33.08 -13.47
CA SER A 507 -7.62 33.42 -12.06
C SER A 507 -6.51 32.61 -11.42
N ALA A 508 -5.99 33.08 -10.28
CA ALA A 508 -5.06 32.33 -9.44
C ALA A 508 -5.26 32.68 -7.98
N SER A 509 -5.15 31.69 -7.10
CA SER A 509 -5.24 31.85 -5.65
C SER A 509 -4.31 30.86 -4.96
N LEU A 510 -3.98 31.11 -3.71
CA LEU A 510 -3.14 30.23 -2.92
C LEU A 510 -3.98 29.39 -1.94
N ALA A 511 -3.42 28.23 -1.55
CA ALA A 511 -3.97 27.38 -0.52
C ALA A 511 -2.86 26.62 0.24
N SER A 512 -3.03 26.42 1.54
CA SER A 512 -2.07 25.67 2.37
C SER A 512 -2.12 24.17 2.09
N SER A 513 -3.25 23.65 1.68
CA SER A 513 -3.47 22.23 1.36
C SER A 513 -4.20 22.08 0.03
N VAL A 514 -4.04 20.92 -0.59
CA VAL A 514 -4.67 20.59 -1.87
C VAL A 514 -5.62 19.42 -1.62
N PRO A 515 -6.85 19.43 -2.17
CA PRO A 515 -7.72 18.27 -2.14
C PRO A 515 -7.04 17.04 -2.75
N PHE A 516 -7.20 15.86 -2.15
CA PHE A 516 -6.47 14.63 -2.47
C PHE A 516 -4.95 14.73 -2.30
N GLY A 517 -4.46 15.70 -1.49
CA GLY A 517 -3.07 15.82 -1.10
C GLY A 517 -2.75 15.00 0.15
N ASP A 518 -1.44 14.88 0.45
CA ASP A 518 -0.97 14.02 1.55
C ASP A 518 -1.08 14.65 2.94
N PHE A 519 -1.38 15.95 3.04
CA PHE A 519 -1.39 16.68 4.31
C PHE A 519 -2.71 17.39 4.52
N HIS A 520 -3.44 16.95 5.55
CA HIS A 520 -4.65 17.62 6.03
C HIS A 520 -4.49 17.93 7.52
N GLU A 521 -4.81 19.15 7.89
CA GLU A 521 -4.73 19.62 9.27
C GLU A 521 -6.15 19.69 9.86
N GLY A 522 -6.47 18.79 10.80
CA GLY A 522 -7.72 18.82 11.54
C GLY A 522 -7.65 19.82 12.70
N ARG A 523 -8.74 20.53 12.97
CA ARG A 523 -8.86 21.46 14.10
C ARG A 523 -10.25 21.38 14.75
N PRO A 524 -10.32 21.30 16.09
CA PRO A 524 -11.58 21.36 16.80
C PRO A 524 -12.14 22.78 16.81
N VAL A 525 -13.35 22.94 16.29
CA VAL A 525 -14.07 24.20 16.15
C VAL A 525 -15.32 24.18 17.02
N GLU A 526 -15.62 25.28 17.70
CA GLU A 526 -16.82 25.45 18.50
C GLU A 526 -17.55 26.76 18.18
N ARG A 527 -18.86 26.77 18.39
CA ARG A 527 -19.71 27.96 18.27
C ARG A 527 -19.56 28.80 19.53
N LEU A 528 -19.43 30.12 19.37
CA LEU A 528 -19.40 31.04 20.48
C LEU A 528 -20.82 31.21 21.05
N GLY A 529 -21.02 31.00 22.35
CA GLY A 529 -22.34 31.13 22.99
C GLY A 529 -23.28 29.93 22.82
N GLY A 530 -22.85 28.86 22.14
CA GLY A 530 -23.58 27.58 22.13
C GLY A 530 -23.35 26.82 23.43
N GLY A 531 -24.39 26.28 24.02
CA GLY A 531 -24.26 25.40 25.19
C GLY A 531 -23.41 24.17 24.87
N ALA A 532 -22.90 23.49 25.88
CA ALA A 532 -21.95 22.39 25.94
C ALA A 532 -21.99 21.28 24.83
N GLU A 533 -22.10 21.65 23.57
CA GLU A 533 -21.90 20.73 22.43
C GLU A 533 -20.41 20.44 22.26
N ARG A 534 -20.09 19.19 21.96
CA ARG A 534 -18.71 18.78 21.69
C ARG A 534 -18.18 19.55 20.48
N PRO A 535 -16.92 20.04 20.53
CA PRO A 535 -16.29 20.69 19.38
C PRO A 535 -16.30 19.76 18.17
N VAL A 536 -16.45 20.35 16.98
CA VAL A 536 -16.46 19.63 15.71
C VAL A 536 -15.07 19.67 15.11
N GLU A 537 -14.49 18.52 14.86
CA GLU A 537 -13.24 18.42 14.11
C GLU A 537 -13.47 18.84 12.67
N ALA A 538 -12.73 19.85 12.18
CA ALA A 538 -12.85 20.39 10.84
C ALA A 538 -11.47 20.48 10.17
N VAL A 539 -11.42 20.20 8.86
CA VAL A 539 -10.20 20.35 8.05
C VAL A 539 -9.92 21.84 7.86
N LEU A 540 -8.77 22.29 8.33
CA LEU A 540 -8.33 23.67 8.19
C LEU A 540 -7.66 23.91 6.83
N ARG A 541 -8.08 24.96 6.13
CA ARG A 541 -7.41 25.47 4.93
C ARG A 541 -7.18 26.95 5.03
N ILE A 542 -5.94 27.35 4.80
CA ILE A 542 -5.57 28.76 4.67
C ILE A 542 -5.57 29.08 3.18
N VAL A 543 -6.41 30.02 2.76
CA VAL A 543 -6.63 30.30 1.33
C VAL A 543 -6.53 31.79 1.03
N GLY A 544 -6.21 32.12 -0.23
CA GLY A 544 -6.25 33.48 -0.74
C GLY A 544 -7.65 33.94 -1.14
N SER A 545 -7.75 35.21 -1.53
CA SER A 545 -8.93 35.73 -2.22
C SER A 545 -9.14 35.00 -3.55
N GLU A 546 -10.36 34.94 -4.04
CA GLU A 546 -10.74 34.24 -5.28
C GLU A 546 -10.44 32.73 -5.29
N TYR A 547 -10.21 32.08 -4.14
CA TYR A 547 -9.92 30.65 -4.08
C TYR A 547 -11.08 29.81 -4.64
N PHE A 548 -12.31 30.07 -4.17
CA PHE A 548 -13.48 29.32 -4.63
C PHE A 548 -13.79 29.60 -6.09
N ARG A 549 -13.62 30.84 -6.54
CA ARG A 549 -13.74 31.22 -7.96
C ARG A 549 -12.69 30.49 -8.82
N THR A 550 -11.45 30.38 -8.36
CA THR A 550 -10.38 29.69 -9.07
C THR A 550 -10.68 28.21 -9.22
N LEU A 551 -11.22 27.55 -8.20
CA LEU A 551 -11.67 26.15 -8.25
C LEU A 551 -13.03 25.98 -8.97
N ASN A 552 -13.67 27.08 -9.43
CA ASN A 552 -15.02 27.09 -10.01
C ASN A 552 -16.08 26.53 -9.04
N LEU A 553 -15.96 26.87 -7.78
CA LEU A 553 -16.88 26.50 -6.71
C LEU A 553 -17.79 27.71 -6.39
N PRO A 554 -19.06 27.69 -6.75
CA PRO A 554 -19.96 28.79 -6.38
C PRO A 554 -20.21 28.78 -4.87
N MET A 555 -20.06 29.93 -4.22
CA MET A 555 -20.46 30.08 -2.83
C MET A 555 -21.95 29.75 -2.68
N LEU A 556 -22.31 28.99 -1.68
CA LEU A 556 -23.71 28.65 -1.40
C LEU A 556 -24.44 29.84 -0.80
N ARG A 557 -23.77 30.56 0.12
CA ARG A 557 -24.31 31.75 0.81
C ARG A 557 -23.15 32.67 1.23
N GLY A 558 -23.41 33.95 1.35
CA GLY A 558 -22.41 34.92 1.78
C GLY A 558 -21.42 35.29 0.68
N ARG A 559 -20.14 35.48 1.02
CA ARG A 559 -19.08 35.94 0.12
C ARG A 559 -17.75 35.19 0.34
N GLU A 560 -16.88 35.27 -0.63
CA GLU A 560 -15.46 34.91 -0.53
C GLU A 560 -14.67 35.96 0.25
N PHE A 561 -13.38 35.64 0.52
CA PHE A 561 -12.44 36.59 1.09
C PHE A 561 -12.09 37.72 0.13
N THR A 562 -11.87 38.90 0.67
CA THR A 562 -11.44 40.10 -0.07
C THR A 562 -9.91 40.12 -0.21
N ALA A 563 -9.39 40.94 -1.11
CA ALA A 563 -7.96 41.12 -1.26
C ALA A 563 -7.32 41.70 0.03
N ASP A 564 -7.99 42.58 0.76
CA ASP A 564 -7.51 43.09 2.04
C ASP A 564 -7.41 41.98 3.11
N GLU A 565 -8.37 41.04 3.15
CA GLU A 565 -8.34 39.89 4.04
C GLU A 565 -7.23 38.86 3.65
N GLU A 566 -6.87 38.80 2.36
CA GLU A 566 -5.73 38.01 1.89
C GLU A 566 -4.38 38.63 2.29
N GLU A 567 -4.26 39.96 2.26
CA GLU A 567 -2.98 40.65 2.37
C GLU A 567 -2.65 41.14 3.78
N SER A 568 -3.66 41.53 4.57
CA SER A 568 -3.48 42.24 5.83
C SER A 568 -3.66 41.35 7.06
N PRO A 569 -2.63 41.22 7.92
CA PRO A 569 -2.77 40.58 9.24
C PRO A 569 -3.76 41.31 10.17
N GLN A 570 -4.04 42.61 9.92
CA GLN A 570 -4.95 43.45 10.69
C GLN A 570 -6.39 43.40 10.17
N ALA A 571 -6.65 42.74 9.04
CA ALA A 571 -8.01 42.59 8.50
C ALA A 571 -8.99 41.97 9.53
N PRO A 572 -10.31 42.17 9.36
CA PRO A 572 -11.30 41.57 10.25
C PRO A 572 -11.11 40.07 10.40
N ARG A 573 -11.43 39.54 11.59
CA ARG A 573 -11.39 38.10 11.85
C ARG A 573 -12.63 37.43 11.23
N VAL A 574 -12.46 37.01 9.98
CA VAL A 574 -13.51 36.36 9.21
C VAL A 574 -13.12 34.92 8.84
N VAL A 575 -14.13 34.12 8.60
CA VAL A 575 -13.98 32.71 8.24
C VAL A 575 -15.06 32.31 7.24
N VAL A 576 -14.70 31.44 6.32
CA VAL A 576 -15.65 30.71 5.48
C VAL A 576 -15.71 29.27 5.99
N ILE A 577 -16.90 28.72 6.08
CA ILE A 577 -17.11 27.33 6.50
C ILE A 577 -17.82 26.56 5.38
N ASP A 578 -17.67 25.27 5.35
CA ASP A 578 -18.45 24.46 4.42
C ASP A 578 -19.86 24.18 4.96
N GLU A 579 -20.77 23.74 4.10
CA GLU A 579 -22.15 23.40 4.46
C GLU A 579 -22.25 22.38 5.60
N ARG A 580 -21.29 21.46 5.71
CA ARG A 580 -21.30 20.41 6.73
C ARG A 580 -20.91 20.93 8.09
N LEU A 581 -19.88 21.77 8.17
CA LEU A 581 -19.52 22.45 9.41
C LEU A 581 -20.65 23.36 9.86
N ALA A 582 -21.24 24.10 8.91
CA ALA A 582 -22.40 24.95 9.17
C ALA A 582 -23.56 24.16 9.82
N ARG A 583 -23.91 23.02 9.24
CA ARG A 583 -24.99 22.16 9.74
C ARG A 583 -24.67 21.54 11.11
N ARG A 584 -23.40 21.14 11.34
CA ARG A 584 -22.99 20.54 12.63
C ARG A 584 -22.94 21.55 13.78
N LEU A 585 -22.53 22.82 13.51
CA LEU A 585 -22.41 23.84 14.54
C LEU A 585 -23.71 24.62 14.80
N PHE A 586 -24.54 24.79 13.76
CA PHE A 586 -25.69 25.69 13.82
C PHE A 586 -27.03 24.98 13.55
N GLY A 587 -27.02 23.71 13.11
CA GLY A 587 -28.25 23.01 12.75
C GLY A 587 -28.97 23.73 11.61
N ASP A 588 -30.19 24.19 11.86
CA ASP A 588 -31.03 24.95 10.91
C ASP A 588 -30.90 26.47 11.07
N GLU A 589 -30.09 26.95 12.04
CA GLU A 589 -29.88 28.38 12.24
C GLU A 589 -28.96 28.95 11.14
N ASP A 590 -29.13 30.26 10.85
CA ASP A 590 -28.25 30.94 9.90
C ASP A 590 -26.87 31.17 10.46
N PRO A 591 -25.79 30.55 9.86
CA PRO A 591 -24.44 30.74 10.34
C PRO A 591 -23.83 32.10 9.97
N LEU A 592 -24.36 32.80 8.95
CA LEU A 592 -23.78 34.06 8.49
C LEU A 592 -23.85 35.14 9.59
N GLY A 593 -22.74 35.81 9.82
CA GLY A 593 -22.60 36.79 10.88
C GLY A 593 -22.39 36.23 12.28
N GLN A 594 -22.58 34.92 12.50
CA GLN A 594 -22.31 34.25 13.76
C GLN A 594 -20.79 34.10 13.97
N SER A 595 -20.39 33.90 15.23
CA SER A 595 -18.98 33.73 15.60
C SER A 595 -18.68 32.31 16.02
N ILE A 596 -17.54 31.82 15.52
CA ILE A 596 -16.94 30.55 15.90
C ILE A 596 -15.51 30.78 16.37
N ARG A 597 -14.95 29.83 17.09
CA ARG A 597 -13.53 29.85 17.49
C ARG A 597 -12.95 28.45 17.45
N PHE A 598 -11.63 28.37 17.41
CA PHE A 598 -10.93 27.12 17.72
C PHE A 598 -11.04 26.85 19.20
N GLN A 599 -11.20 25.57 19.58
CA GLN A 599 -11.19 25.20 20.98
C GLN A 599 -9.79 25.47 21.55
N ASP A 600 -9.74 26.06 22.76
CA ASP A 600 -8.50 26.35 23.44
C ASP A 600 -7.74 25.05 23.78
N GLY A 601 -6.56 24.90 23.23
CA GLY A 601 -5.54 23.93 23.62
C GLY A 601 -4.21 24.65 23.68
N GLU A 602 -3.33 24.32 24.62
CA GLU A 602 -2.05 25.00 24.80
C GLU A 602 -1.18 24.98 23.52
N GLU A 603 -1.28 23.93 22.71
CA GLU A 603 -0.61 23.85 21.41
C GLU A 603 -1.22 24.76 20.33
N LEU A 604 -2.52 25.03 20.42
CA LEU A 604 -3.23 25.85 19.43
C LEU A 604 -2.99 27.35 19.60
N GLN A 605 -2.88 27.83 20.85
CA GLN A 605 -2.69 29.25 21.13
C GLN A 605 -1.43 29.85 20.51
N ALA A 606 -0.45 29.01 20.20
CA ALA A 606 0.82 29.47 19.66
C ALA A 606 0.87 29.62 18.15
N GLN A 607 0.01 28.91 17.40
CA GLN A 607 0.02 28.91 15.92
C GLN A 607 -1.14 29.67 15.31
N PHE A 608 -2.30 29.70 15.98
CA PHE A 608 -3.51 30.34 15.48
C PHE A 608 -4.17 31.18 16.57
N ASP A 609 -4.77 32.26 16.12
CA ASP A 609 -5.58 33.13 16.97
C ASP A 609 -6.85 32.38 17.40
N THR A 610 -6.98 32.07 18.70
CA THR A 610 -8.17 31.42 19.28
C THR A 610 -9.31 32.39 19.50
N GLN A 611 -9.14 33.68 19.13
CA GLN A 611 -10.19 34.66 19.25
C GLN A 611 -11.35 34.39 18.28
N PRO A 612 -12.57 34.86 18.62
CA PRO A 612 -13.74 34.65 17.78
C PRO A 612 -13.54 35.16 16.36
N MET A 613 -14.01 34.38 15.40
CA MET A 613 -14.00 34.69 13.97
C MET A 613 -15.45 34.71 13.46
N GLN A 614 -15.79 35.70 12.66
CA GLN A 614 -17.15 35.85 12.09
C GLN A 614 -17.28 35.03 10.80
N VAL A 615 -18.36 34.26 10.69
CA VAL A 615 -18.67 33.51 9.46
C VAL A 615 -19.19 34.48 8.40
N VAL A 616 -18.47 34.61 7.28
CA VAL A 616 -18.83 35.52 6.17
C VAL A 616 -19.33 34.78 4.92
N GLY A 617 -19.11 33.50 4.85
CA GLY A 617 -19.52 32.69 3.71
C GLY A 617 -19.67 31.20 4.01
N ILE A 618 -20.50 30.55 3.21
CA ILE A 618 -20.72 29.11 3.24
C ILE A 618 -20.35 28.54 1.88
N ALA A 619 -19.36 27.67 1.88
CA ALA A 619 -18.86 26.99 0.69
C ALA A 619 -19.51 25.61 0.50
N PRO A 620 -19.56 25.08 -0.73
CA PRO A 620 -19.90 23.69 -0.94
C PRO A 620 -18.81 22.77 -0.34
N PRO A 621 -19.15 21.53 0.10
CA PRO A 621 -18.19 20.62 0.65
C PRO A 621 -17.22 20.10 -0.44
N ILE A 622 -15.93 20.06 -0.12
CA ILE A 622 -14.87 19.47 -0.96
C ILE A 622 -14.46 18.16 -0.31
N ARG A 623 -14.26 17.13 -1.12
CA ARG A 623 -13.71 15.85 -0.67
C ARG A 623 -12.19 15.93 -0.60
N ASP A 624 -11.62 15.61 0.56
CA ASP A 624 -10.17 15.63 0.80
C ASP A 624 -9.51 14.27 0.55
N GLU A 625 -10.16 13.21 0.99
CA GLU A 625 -9.64 11.86 0.88
C GLU A 625 -10.50 11.02 -0.05
N LEU A 626 -9.86 10.17 -0.82
CA LEU A 626 -10.54 9.32 -1.79
C LEU A 626 -11.50 8.33 -1.10
N PHE A 627 -11.08 7.77 0.04
CA PHE A 627 -11.86 6.76 0.77
C PHE A 627 -12.96 7.32 1.65
N ASP A 628 -13.00 8.62 1.85
CA ASP A 628 -14.10 9.25 2.57
C ASP A 628 -15.39 9.13 1.77
N ARG A 629 -16.37 8.44 2.35
CA ARG A 629 -17.70 8.31 1.73
C ARG A 629 -18.41 9.66 1.64
N GLU A 630 -18.10 10.51 2.58
CA GLU A 630 -18.62 11.88 2.68
C GLU A 630 -17.47 12.83 2.96
N ALA A 631 -17.46 14.02 2.34
CA ALA A 631 -16.46 15.03 2.65
C ALA A 631 -16.53 15.40 4.15
N GLY A 632 -15.41 15.53 4.84
CA GLY A 632 -15.35 16.04 6.20
C GLY A 632 -15.81 17.50 6.30
N PRO A 633 -16.17 18.01 7.49
CA PRO A 633 -16.40 19.44 7.68
C PRO A 633 -15.10 20.21 7.48
N ALA A 634 -15.18 21.38 6.85
CA ALA A 634 -14.03 22.22 6.53
C ALA A 634 -14.20 23.67 6.98
N ILE A 635 -13.08 24.26 7.40
CA ILE A 635 -12.97 25.66 7.79
C ILE A 635 -11.87 26.33 6.95
N TYR A 636 -12.14 27.51 6.42
CA TYR A 636 -11.23 28.27 5.59
C TYR A 636 -10.85 29.57 6.28
N LEU A 637 -9.55 29.86 6.38
CA LEU A 637 -8.99 31.09 6.91
C LEU A 637 -8.36 31.91 5.78
N PRO A 638 -8.42 33.25 5.82
CA PRO A 638 -7.72 34.08 4.86
C PRO A 638 -6.22 34.08 5.17
N SER A 639 -5.38 34.04 4.13
CA SER A 639 -3.92 34.00 4.24
C SER A 639 -3.29 35.23 4.89
N GLY A 640 -3.99 36.37 4.94
CA GLY A 640 -3.55 37.55 5.68
C GLY A 640 -3.42 37.27 7.18
N ARG A 641 -4.33 36.49 7.75
CA ARG A 641 -4.33 36.15 9.18
C ARG A 641 -3.48 34.93 9.53
N ALA A 642 -3.37 34.00 8.63
CA ALA A 642 -2.61 32.77 8.85
C ALA A 642 -1.54 32.62 7.78
N TYR A 643 -0.34 32.20 8.17
CA TYR A 643 0.78 32.01 7.26
C TYR A 643 1.23 30.56 7.28
N ARG A 644 1.50 30.04 6.09
CA ARG A 644 2.26 28.79 5.89
C ARG A 644 3.32 29.08 4.82
N ALA A 645 4.57 28.72 5.10
CA ALA A 645 5.67 28.92 4.15
C ALA A 645 5.45 28.11 2.88
N MET A 646 5.21 26.81 3.02
CA MET A 646 4.81 25.99 1.89
C MET A 646 3.37 26.30 1.48
N THR A 647 3.19 26.71 0.24
CA THR A 647 1.87 27.06 -0.31
C THR A 647 1.69 26.52 -1.72
N ASN A 648 0.46 26.24 -2.05
CA ASN A 648 0.03 25.72 -3.35
C ASN A 648 -0.75 26.84 -4.07
N ILE A 649 -0.26 27.28 -5.21
CA ILE A 649 -0.93 28.25 -6.05
C ILE A 649 -1.79 27.48 -7.07
N HIS A 650 -3.08 27.57 -6.90
CA HIS A 650 -4.08 27.08 -7.85
C HIS A 650 -4.22 28.10 -8.96
N VAL A 651 -4.12 27.67 -10.20
CA VAL A 651 -4.17 28.54 -11.38
C VAL A 651 -5.19 28.00 -12.37
N ARG A 652 -6.21 28.78 -12.66
CA ARG A 652 -7.21 28.45 -13.68
C ARG A 652 -6.81 29.04 -15.02
N LEU A 653 -6.84 28.21 -16.04
CA LEU A 653 -6.58 28.61 -17.42
C LEU A 653 -7.84 29.17 -18.07
N ALA A 654 -7.67 30.20 -18.89
CA ALA A 654 -8.76 30.77 -19.68
C ALA A 654 -9.20 29.85 -20.84
N GLN A 655 -8.31 29.02 -21.35
CA GLN A 655 -8.57 28.11 -22.45
C GLN A 655 -8.00 26.71 -22.15
N PRO A 656 -8.73 25.64 -22.48
CA PRO A 656 -8.21 24.26 -22.32
C PRO A 656 -7.09 24.00 -23.34
N GLY A 657 -6.18 23.09 -22.98
CA GLY A 657 -5.11 22.59 -23.86
C GLY A 657 -3.88 23.51 -23.93
N THR A 658 -3.78 24.56 -23.09
CA THR A 658 -2.61 25.44 -23.01
C THR A 658 -1.70 25.12 -21.82
N ASP A 659 -1.91 23.97 -21.18
CA ASP A 659 -1.26 23.57 -19.91
C ASP A 659 0.26 23.64 -19.95
N ALA A 660 0.89 23.03 -20.96
CA ALA A 660 2.35 22.97 -21.07
C ALA A 660 2.97 24.38 -21.25
N THR A 661 2.34 25.22 -22.08
CA THR A 661 2.80 26.58 -22.33
C THR A 661 2.64 27.45 -21.08
N ALA A 662 1.50 27.35 -20.42
CA ALA A 662 1.23 28.07 -19.18
C ALA A 662 2.19 27.66 -18.06
N LEU A 663 2.44 26.36 -17.87
CA LEU A 663 3.42 25.87 -16.88
C LEU A 663 4.85 26.39 -17.16
N ALA A 664 5.27 26.43 -18.44
CA ALA A 664 6.56 26.98 -18.82
C ALA A 664 6.64 28.47 -18.50
N SER A 665 5.59 29.24 -18.84
CA SER A 665 5.50 30.67 -18.58
C SER A 665 5.49 30.99 -17.08
N ILE A 666 4.76 30.19 -16.26
CA ILE A 666 4.73 30.34 -14.82
C ILE A 666 6.13 30.07 -14.21
N ARG A 667 6.78 28.98 -14.60
CA ARG A 667 8.15 28.68 -14.12
C ARG A 667 9.13 29.81 -14.48
N GLN A 668 9.07 30.33 -15.69
CA GLN A 668 9.91 31.44 -16.12
C GLN A 668 9.61 32.71 -15.32
N ALA A 669 8.33 33.03 -15.11
CA ALA A 669 7.88 34.17 -14.34
C ALA A 669 8.37 34.12 -12.87
N LEU A 670 8.25 32.96 -12.22
CA LEU A 670 8.73 32.77 -10.86
C LEU A 670 10.28 32.84 -10.77
N ARG A 671 10.99 32.20 -11.69
CA ARG A 671 12.47 32.34 -11.76
C ARG A 671 12.96 33.77 -12.01
N SER A 672 12.22 34.54 -12.80
CA SER A 672 12.57 35.96 -13.04
C SER A 672 12.27 36.86 -11.84
N LEU A 673 11.33 36.44 -10.97
CA LEU A 673 11.01 37.15 -9.75
C LEU A 673 12.05 36.91 -8.66
N ASP A 674 12.35 35.67 -8.37
CA ASP A 674 13.43 35.27 -7.45
C ASP A 674 14.03 33.93 -7.87
N PRO A 675 15.25 33.89 -8.41
CA PRO A 675 15.91 32.65 -8.83
C PRO A 675 16.16 31.66 -7.69
N ARG A 676 16.13 32.14 -6.43
CA ARG A 676 16.32 31.29 -5.24
C ARG A 676 15.04 30.66 -4.74
N LEU A 677 13.85 31.19 -5.11
CA LEU A 677 12.56 30.67 -4.64
C LEU A 677 12.35 29.24 -5.17
N PRO A 678 12.31 28.24 -4.30
CA PRO A 678 12.10 26.87 -4.74
C PRO A 678 10.69 26.67 -5.28
N VAL A 679 10.60 26.27 -6.54
CA VAL A 679 9.38 25.74 -7.14
C VAL A 679 9.45 24.22 -7.01
N ILE A 680 8.80 23.68 -5.98
CA ILE A 680 8.82 22.25 -5.64
C ILE A 680 8.13 21.43 -6.73
N SER A 681 6.96 21.89 -7.15
CA SER A 681 6.21 21.27 -8.23
C SER A 681 5.47 22.31 -9.06
N ALA A 682 5.32 22.03 -10.35
CA ALA A 682 4.44 22.77 -11.24
C ALA A 682 3.82 21.75 -12.21
N THR A 683 2.55 21.45 -12.05
CA THR A 683 1.86 20.35 -12.73
C THR A 683 0.38 20.71 -12.98
N THR A 684 -0.33 19.89 -13.75
CA THR A 684 -1.79 20.01 -13.81
C THR A 684 -2.41 19.38 -12.58
N MET A 685 -3.57 19.87 -12.12
CA MET A 685 -4.29 19.26 -11.01
C MET A 685 -4.67 17.79 -11.29
N ALA A 686 -4.97 17.46 -12.55
CA ALA A 686 -5.21 16.09 -12.98
C ALA A 686 -3.97 15.20 -12.78
N ALA A 687 -2.78 15.67 -13.16
CA ALA A 687 -1.55 14.91 -12.96
C ALA A 687 -1.15 14.81 -11.48
N PHE A 688 -1.46 15.82 -10.67
CA PHE A 688 -1.30 15.79 -9.22
C PHE A 688 -2.18 14.70 -8.61
N HIS A 689 -3.48 14.70 -8.94
CA HIS A 689 -4.41 13.66 -8.48
C HIS A 689 -3.98 12.25 -8.93
N ASP A 690 -3.55 12.11 -10.17
CA ASP A 690 -3.06 10.83 -10.70
C ASP A 690 -1.82 10.27 -9.95
N ARG A 691 -1.07 11.13 -9.29
CA ARG A 691 0.09 10.80 -8.45
C ARG A 691 -0.23 10.70 -6.96
N SER A 692 -1.50 10.84 -6.54
CA SER A 692 -1.84 10.65 -5.13
C SER A 692 -1.57 9.21 -4.68
N ILE A 693 -1.08 9.03 -3.46
CA ILE A 693 -0.77 7.70 -2.91
C ILE A 693 -2.02 6.84 -2.78
N GLU A 694 -3.16 7.46 -2.46
CA GLU A 694 -4.44 6.77 -2.35
C GLU A 694 -4.89 6.18 -3.69
N LEU A 695 -4.86 6.97 -4.76
CA LEU A 695 -5.22 6.50 -6.08
C LEU A 695 -4.23 5.45 -6.60
N TRP A 696 -2.93 5.62 -6.29
CA TRP A 696 -1.93 4.60 -6.57
C TRP A 696 -2.26 3.30 -5.85
N ALA A 697 -2.58 3.33 -4.56
CA ALA A 697 -2.91 2.14 -3.77
C ALA A 697 -4.13 1.41 -4.35
N VAL A 698 -5.19 2.15 -4.71
CA VAL A 698 -6.38 1.57 -5.36
C VAL A 698 -6.06 0.96 -6.72
N ARG A 699 -5.27 1.66 -7.55
CA ARG A 699 -4.84 1.16 -8.87
C ARG A 699 -3.90 -0.04 -8.75
N ALA A 700 -2.96 -0.02 -7.82
CA ALA A 700 -2.03 -1.12 -7.56
C ALA A 700 -2.79 -2.36 -7.07
N GLY A 701 -3.68 -2.17 -6.09
CA GLY A 701 -4.59 -3.22 -5.64
C GLY A 701 -5.43 -3.77 -6.78
N GLY A 702 -6.08 -2.90 -7.55
CA GLY A 702 -6.88 -3.29 -8.72
C GLY A 702 -6.08 -4.12 -9.74
N ARG A 703 -4.84 -3.72 -10.04
CA ARG A 703 -3.96 -4.48 -10.96
C ARG A 703 -3.56 -5.84 -10.38
N LEU A 704 -3.22 -5.91 -9.10
CA LEU A 704 -2.84 -7.16 -8.44
C LEU A 704 -4.01 -8.15 -8.40
N PHE A 705 -5.19 -7.70 -7.97
CA PHE A 705 -6.37 -8.55 -7.91
C PHE A 705 -6.84 -8.99 -9.31
N LEU A 706 -6.77 -8.10 -10.31
CA LEU A 706 -7.07 -8.45 -11.69
C LEU A 706 -6.07 -9.49 -12.23
N LEU A 707 -4.78 -9.33 -11.93
CA LEU A 707 -3.74 -10.31 -12.28
C LEU A 707 -4.07 -11.68 -11.68
N PHE A 708 -4.43 -11.73 -10.39
CA PHE A 708 -4.83 -12.98 -9.75
C PHE A 708 -6.07 -13.60 -10.39
N GLY A 709 -7.08 -12.79 -10.74
CA GLY A 709 -8.26 -13.24 -11.46
C GLY A 709 -7.94 -13.84 -12.85
N VAL A 710 -7.08 -13.17 -13.61
CA VAL A 710 -6.60 -13.63 -14.93
C VAL A 710 -5.77 -14.92 -14.79
N LEU A 711 -4.88 -14.98 -13.82
CA LEU A 711 -4.12 -16.19 -13.53
C LEU A 711 -5.03 -17.36 -13.14
N ALA A 712 -6.01 -17.13 -12.29
CA ALA A 712 -6.98 -18.14 -11.88
C ALA A 712 -7.80 -18.63 -13.08
N LEU A 713 -8.24 -17.74 -13.95
CA LEU A 713 -8.94 -18.08 -15.19
C LEU A 713 -8.05 -18.93 -16.13
N ALA A 714 -6.82 -18.51 -16.35
CA ALA A 714 -5.86 -19.25 -17.18
C ALA A 714 -5.59 -20.64 -16.62
N LEU A 715 -5.39 -20.74 -15.31
CA LEU A 715 -5.21 -22.01 -14.61
C LEU A 715 -6.46 -22.90 -14.70
N ALA A 716 -7.67 -22.33 -14.62
CA ALA A 716 -8.93 -23.05 -14.78
C ALA A 716 -9.06 -23.64 -16.20
N VAL A 717 -8.71 -22.87 -17.22
CA VAL A 717 -8.71 -23.32 -18.63
C VAL A 717 -7.72 -24.46 -18.82
N VAL A 718 -6.49 -24.34 -18.32
CA VAL A 718 -5.45 -25.37 -18.44
C VAL A 718 -5.88 -26.66 -17.73
N GLY A 719 -6.42 -26.54 -16.53
CA GLY A 719 -6.88 -27.70 -15.75
C GLY A 719 -8.04 -28.43 -16.41
N LEU A 720 -9.06 -27.71 -16.83
CA LEU A 720 -10.23 -28.31 -17.49
C LEU A 720 -9.85 -28.91 -18.85
N TYR A 721 -9.01 -28.23 -19.64
CA TYR A 721 -8.49 -28.76 -20.91
C TYR A 721 -7.72 -30.06 -20.69
N GLY A 722 -6.80 -30.08 -19.70
CA GLY A 722 -6.02 -31.28 -19.38
C GLY A 722 -6.88 -32.48 -18.99
N VAL A 723 -7.90 -32.26 -18.13
CA VAL A 723 -8.84 -33.31 -17.71
C VAL A 723 -9.69 -33.78 -18.88
N LYS A 724 -10.23 -32.88 -19.70
CA LYS A 724 -11.10 -33.25 -20.82
C LYS A 724 -10.34 -33.93 -21.95
N SER A 725 -9.13 -33.46 -22.26
CA SER A 725 -8.27 -34.10 -23.28
C SER A 725 -7.94 -35.55 -22.87
N TYR A 726 -7.69 -35.77 -21.57
CA TYR A 726 -7.46 -37.11 -21.07
C TYR A 726 -8.73 -38.01 -21.13
N VAL A 727 -9.89 -37.50 -20.69
CA VAL A 727 -11.18 -38.26 -20.78
C VAL A 727 -11.49 -38.69 -22.21
N VAL A 728 -11.26 -37.77 -23.13
CA VAL A 728 -11.42 -38.04 -24.56
C VAL A 728 -10.51 -39.19 -25.01
N SER A 729 -9.23 -39.17 -24.64
CA SER A 729 -8.28 -40.23 -25.02
C SER A 729 -8.66 -41.61 -24.46
N GLN A 730 -9.20 -41.66 -23.25
CA GLN A 730 -9.69 -42.91 -22.65
C GLN A 730 -10.94 -43.46 -23.29
N ARG A 731 -11.86 -42.58 -23.74
CA ARG A 731 -13.14 -42.97 -24.37
C ARG A 731 -13.07 -43.03 -25.88
N THR A 732 -11.87 -42.98 -26.49
CA THR A 732 -11.71 -43.00 -27.96
C THR A 732 -12.34 -44.22 -28.56
N ARG A 733 -12.20 -45.41 -27.95
CA ARG A 733 -12.83 -46.67 -28.41
C ARG A 733 -14.35 -46.62 -28.25
N GLU A 734 -14.90 -46.15 -27.15
CA GLU A 734 -16.33 -45.97 -26.90
C GLU A 734 -16.94 -44.99 -27.91
N ILE A 735 -16.27 -43.88 -28.17
CA ILE A 735 -16.66 -42.88 -29.14
C ILE A 735 -16.65 -43.49 -30.55
N GLY A 736 -15.61 -44.28 -30.88
CA GLY A 736 -15.49 -44.98 -32.15
C GLY A 736 -16.61 -45.97 -32.38
N VAL A 737 -16.98 -46.78 -31.36
CA VAL A 737 -18.10 -47.73 -31.42
C VAL A 737 -19.44 -47.02 -31.61
N ARG A 738 -19.70 -45.93 -30.88
CA ARG A 738 -20.92 -45.13 -31.04
C ARG A 738 -21.04 -44.53 -32.43
N MET A 739 -19.94 -43.99 -32.97
CA MET A 739 -19.91 -43.44 -34.33
C MET A 739 -20.08 -44.54 -35.38
N ALA A 740 -19.56 -45.76 -35.16
CA ALA A 740 -19.79 -46.90 -36.02
C ALA A 740 -21.25 -47.41 -35.98
N LEU A 741 -21.94 -47.20 -34.88
CA LEU A 741 -23.36 -47.49 -34.66
C LEU A 741 -24.30 -46.38 -35.13
N GLY A 742 -23.80 -45.32 -35.80
CA GLY A 742 -24.59 -44.26 -36.41
C GLY A 742 -24.74 -42.95 -35.58
N ALA A 743 -24.00 -42.77 -34.47
CA ALA A 743 -24.02 -41.49 -33.76
C ALA A 743 -23.27 -40.39 -34.55
N ASP A 744 -23.92 -39.24 -34.74
CA ASP A 744 -23.34 -38.10 -35.41
C ASP A 744 -22.24 -37.43 -34.60
N ARG A 745 -21.32 -36.70 -35.29
CA ARG A 745 -20.28 -35.90 -34.66
C ARG A 745 -20.83 -34.86 -33.69
N THR A 746 -22.03 -34.35 -33.98
CA THR A 746 -22.75 -33.36 -33.17
C THR A 746 -23.23 -33.98 -31.85
N ASP A 747 -23.66 -35.25 -31.86
CA ASP A 747 -24.10 -35.93 -30.64
C ASP A 747 -22.96 -36.17 -29.66
N VAL A 748 -21.79 -36.60 -30.16
CA VAL A 748 -20.58 -36.76 -29.34
C VAL A 748 -20.12 -35.41 -28.78
N LEU A 749 -20.12 -34.37 -29.61
CA LEU A 749 -19.74 -33.03 -29.18
C LEU A 749 -20.69 -32.53 -28.10
N ARG A 750 -22.02 -32.62 -28.30
CA ARG A 750 -23.05 -32.20 -27.34
C ARG A 750 -22.93 -32.94 -26.01
N MET A 751 -22.68 -34.26 -26.04
CA MET A 751 -22.46 -35.06 -24.84
C MET A 751 -21.25 -34.54 -24.02
N MET A 752 -20.11 -34.30 -24.66
CA MET A 752 -18.88 -33.83 -24.00
C MET A 752 -19.02 -32.41 -23.46
N LEU A 753 -19.66 -31.52 -24.20
CA LEU A 753 -19.93 -30.14 -23.76
C LEU A 753 -20.92 -30.13 -22.58
N LYS A 754 -21.97 -30.98 -22.57
CA LYS A 754 -22.90 -31.10 -21.45
C LYS A 754 -22.20 -31.50 -20.15
N GLU A 755 -21.30 -32.49 -20.20
CA GLU A 755 -20.50 -32.87 -19.04
C GLU A 755 -19.61 -31.72 -18.56
N GLY A 756 -18.99 -30.96 -19.46
CA GLY A 756 -18.19 -29.77 -19.08
C GLY A 756 -19.05 -28.66 -18.50
N ALA A 757 -20.21 -28.39 -19.08
CA ALA A 757 -21.15 -27.38 -18.62
C ALA A 757 -21.69 -27.69 -17.20
N VAL A 758 -21.99 -28.97 -16.91
CA VAL A 758 -22.43 -29.38 -15.55
C VAL A 758 -21.35 -29.14 -14.51
N LEU A 759 -20.08 -29.50 -14.79
CA LEU A 759 -18.96 -29.23 -13.87
C LEU A 759 -18.75 -27.74 -13.66
N ALA A 760 -18.81 -26.95 -14.74
CA ALA A 760 -18.71 -25.50 -14.67
C ALA A 760 -19.88 -24.90 -13.88
N GLY A 761 -21.12 -25.35 -14.11
CA GLY A 761 -22.31 -24.89 -13.41
C GLY A 761 -22.25 -25.15 -11.90
N VAL A 762 -21.83 -26.36 -11.49
CA VAL A 762 -21.65 -26.71 -10.07
C VAL A 762 -20.53 -25.85 -9.44
N GLY A 763 -19.39 -25.70 -10.13
CA GLY A 763 -18.30 -24.87 -9.67
C GLY A 763 -18.69 -23.39 -9.52
N ILE A 764 -19.48 -22.87 -10.46
CA ILE A 764 -20.02 -21.50 -10.40
C ILE A 764 -21.00 -21.35 -9.24
N ALA A 765 -21.90 -22.34 -9.04
CA ALA A 765 -22.87 -22.30 -7.96
C ALA A 765 -22.21 -22.30 -6.56
N ILE A 766 -21.06 -22.95 -6.40
CA ILE A 766 -20.26 -22.93 -5.17
C ILE A 766 -19.40 -21.65 -5.11
N GLY A 767 -18.86 -21.21 -6.23
CA GLY A 767 -17.99 -20.06 -6.30
C GLY A 767 -18.68 -18.73 -6.04
N LEU A 768 -19.95 -18.56 -6.41
CA LEU A 768 -20.73 -17.34 -6.17
C LEU A 768 -20.86 -16.99 -4.69
N PRO A 769 -21.28 -17.90 -3.79
CA PRO A 769 -21.28 -17.63 -2.35
C PRO A 769 -19.90 -17.31 -1.78
N LEU A 770 -18.83 -17.98 -2.25
CA LEU A 770 -17.46 -17.69 -1.84
C LEU A 770 -17.05 -16.30 -2.29
N ALA A 771 -17.36 -15.91 -3.53
CA ALA A 771 -17.08 -14.57 -4.05
C ALA A 771 -17.87 -13.49 -3.27
N ALA A 772 -19.13 -13.76 -2.91
CA ALA A 772 -19.94 -12.86 -2.11
C ALA A 772 -19.38 -12.68 -0.69
N GLY A 773 -18.94 -13.76 -0.06
CA GLY A 773 -18.28 -13.73 1.26
C GLY A 773 -17.00 -12.90 1.23
N LEU A 774 -16.12 -13.16 0.25
CA LEU A 774 -14.88 -12.41 0.07
C LEU A 774 -15.16 -10.94 -0.28
N GLY A 775 -16.12 -10.64 -1.14
CA GLY A 775 -16.51 -9.28 -1.48
C GLY A 775 -16.97 -8.48 -0.26
N ARG A 776 -17.69 -9.10 0.68
CA ARG A 776 -18.08 -8.49 1.97
C ARG A 776 -16.87 -8.24 2.87
N LEU A 777 -15.97 -9.22 2.96
CA LEU A 777 -14.73 -9.08 3.74
C LEU A 777 -13.85 -7.94 3.23
N LEU A 778 -13.79 -7.75 1.92
CA LEU A 778 -12.99 -6.71 1.26
C LEU A 778 -13.74 -5.37 1.12
N SER A 779 -14.95 -5.23 1.64
CA SER A 779 -15.82 -4.06 1.42
C SER A 779 -15.23 -2.74 1.89
N SER A 780 -14.42 -2.74 2.95
CA SER A 780 -13.72 -1.56 3.46
C SER A 780 -12.59 -1.08 2.54
N MET A 781 -12.08 -1.96 1.68
CA MET A 781 -10.99 -1.67 0.73
C MET A 781 -11.52 -1.32 -0.68
N LEU A 782 -12.83 -1.41 -0.90
CA LEU A 782 -13.47 -1.15 -2.20
C LEU A 782 -13.94 0.29 -2.28
N TYR A 783 -13.42 1.05 -3.23
CA TYR A 783 -13.87 2.42 -3.49
C TYR A 783 -15.22 2.43 -4.22
N ASP A 784 -16.26 2.94 -3.57
CA ASP A 784 -17.62 3.17 -4.12
C ASP A 784 -18.21 1.99 -4.96
N VAL A 785 -17.86 0.76 -4.61
CA VAL A 785 -18.38 -0.46 -5.24
C VAL A 785 -19.09 -1.29 -4.20
N LYS A 786 -20.33 -1.68 -4.49
CA LYS A 786 -21.07 -2.59 -3.61
C LYS A 786 -20.40 -3.96 -3.60
N PRO A 787 -20.28 -4.65 -2.45
CA PRO A 787 -19.71 -5.99 -2.36
C PRO A 787 -20.36 -7.03 -3.29
N LEU A 788 -21.64 -6.83 -3.63
CA LEU A 788 -22.41 -7.65 -4.56
C LEU A 788 -22.76 -6.85 -5.83
N ASP A 789 -21.72 -6.31 -6.48
CA ASP A 789 -21.93 -5.53 -7.70
C ASP A 789 -22.51 -6.39 -8.85
N PRO A 790 -23.70 -6.05 -9.39
CA PRO A 790 -24.39 -6.90 -10.37
C PRO A 790 -23.58 -7.13 -11.64
N ILE A 791 -22.79 -6.15 -12.08
CA ILE A 791 -21.99 -6.27 -13.31
C ILE A 791 -20.89 -7.30 -13.12
N VAL A 792 -20.19 -7.26 -11.98
CA VAL A 792 -19.11 -8.21 -11.68
C VAL A 792 -19.69 -9.61 -11.47
N PHE A 793 -20.79 -9.74 -10.72
CA PHE A 793 -21.42 -11.01 -10.41
C PHE A 793 -22.17 -11.64 -11.60
N ALA A 794 -22.39 -10.89 -12.68
CA ALA A 794 -22.87 -11.41 -13.96
C ALA A 794 -21.69 -11.73 -14.91
N SER A 795 -20.72 -10.81 -15.04
CA SER A 795 -19.64 -10.94 -16.04
C SER A 795 -18.60 -12.00 -15.65
N ALA A 796 -18.20 -12.12 -14.38
CA ALA A 796 -17.20 -13.10 -13.97
C ALA A 796 -17.67 -14.56 -14.16
N PRO A 797 -18.88 -14.97 -13.76
CA PRO A 797 -19.41 -16.30 -14.08
C PRO A 797 -19.56 -16.53 -15.57
N ALA A 798 -20.03 -15.54 -16.33
CA ALA A 798 -20.19 -15.64 -17.78
C ALA A 798 -18.84 -15.87 -18.48
N LEU A 799 -17.82 -15.10 -18.11
CA LEU A 799 -16.46 -15.24 -18.64
C LEU A 799 -15.87 -16.62 -18.31
N LEU A 800 -16.05 -17.08 -17.07
CA LEU A 800 -15.56 -18.39 -16.63
C LEU A 800 -16.30 -19.54 -17.33
N ALA A 801 -17.62 -19.43 -17.50
CA ALA A 801 -18.43 -20.41 -18.23
C ALA A 801 -17.99 -20.49 -19.71
N LEU A 802 -17.79 -19.36 -20.37
CA LEU A 802 -17.29 -19.31 -21.74
C LEU A 802 -15.90 -19.97 -21.85
N ALA A 803 -14.99 -19.62 -20.95
CA ALA A 803 -13.65 -20.20 -20.90
C ALA A 803 -13.69 -21.73 -20.68
N ALA A 804 -14.55 -22.21 -19.78
CA ALA A 804 -14.75 -23.64 -19.52
C ALA A 804 -15.33 -24.38 -20.74
N LEU A 805 -16.29 -23.79 -21.46
CA LEU A 805 -16.85 -24.35 -22.68
C LEU A 805 -15.79 -24.43 -23.78
N LEU A 806 -14.99 -23.39 -24.00
CA LEU A 806 -13.90 -23.37 -24.97
C LEU A 806 -12.83 -24.42 -24.62
N ALA A 807 -12.44 -24.53 -23.34
CA ALA A 807 -11.48 -25.53 -22.88
C ALA A 807 -11.99 -26.97 -23.08
N THR A 808 -13.31 -27.19 -23.07
CA THR A 808 -13.93 -28.48 -23.31
C THR A 808 -14.13 -28.76 -24.83
N TRP A 809 -14.44 -27.73 -25.60
CA TRP A 809 -14.75 -27.84 -27.02
C TRP A 809 -13.56 -28.29 -27.87
N ILE A 810 -12.35 -27.80 -27.56
CA ILE A 810 -11.15 -28.15 -28.33
C ILE A 810 -10.85 -29.65 -28.28
N PRO A 811 -10.78 -30.33 -27.10
CA PRO A 811 -10.59 -31.78 -27.03
C PRO A 811 -11.76 -32.56 -27.66
N ALA A 812 -13.00 -32.13 -27.41
CA ALA A 812 -14.18 -32.77 -27.97
C ALA A 812 -14.19 -32.76 -29.51
N ARG A 813 -13.83 -31.64 -30.13
CA ARG A 813 -13.69 -31.51 -31.58
C ARG A 813 -12.57 -32.41 -32.13
N ARG A 814 -11.47 -32.61 -31.40
CA ARG A 814 -10.40 -33.56 -31.79
C ARG A 814 -10.91 -34.98 -31.77
N ALA A 815 -11.73 -35.35 -30.77
CA ALA A 815 -12.33 -36.67 -30.65
C ALA A 815 -13.25 -37.04 -31.84
N THR A 816 -14.05 -36.08 -32.32
CA THR A 816 -14.98 -36.31 -33.49
C THR A 816 -14.27 -36.44 -34.83
N LYS A 817 -12.95 -36.17 -34.92
CA LYS A 817 -12.15 -36.33 -36.15
C LYS A 817 -11.42 -37.67 -36.22
N VAL A 818 -11.48 -38.52 -35.18
CA VAL A 818 -10.86 -39.84 -35.19
C VAL A 818 -11.69 -40.77 -36.07
N SER A 819 -11.06 -41.51 -37.02
CA SER A 819 -11.79 -42.44 -37.86
C SER A 819 -12.25 -43.68 -37.06
N PRO A 820 -13.48 -44.17 -37.21
CA PRO A 820 -13.98 -45.34 -36.49
C PRO A 820 -13.09 -46.58 -36.62
N LEU A 821 -12.50 -46.80 -37.81
CA LEU A 821 -11.59 -47.89 -38.08
C LEU A 821 -10.27 -47.85 -37.30
N SER A 822 -9.73 -46.63 -37.07
CA SER A 822 -8.50 -46.46 -36.26
C SER A 822 -8.78 -46.59 -34.77
N ALA A 823 -9.99 -46.22 -34.32
CA ALA A 823 -10.43 -46.33 -32.92
C ALA A 823 -10.70 -47.79 -32.48
N LEU A 824 -11.01 -48.68 -33.42
CA LEU A 824 -11.23 -50.12 -33.15
C LEU A 824 -9.92 -50.92 -33.17
N ARG A 825 -8.85 -50.41 -33.80
CA ARG A 825 -7.52 -51.06 -33.84
C ARG A 825 -6.59 -50.64 -32.69
N SER A 826 -6.86 -49.54 -31.97
CA SER A 826 -6.14 -49.06 -30.76
C SER A 826 -6.80 -49.56 -29.47
#